data_cfc60d013012bc1fd976574ca58f2314
#
_entry.id   cfc60d013012bc1fd976574ca58f2314
#
_cell.length_a   1.000
_cell.length_b   1.000
_cell.length_c   1.000
_cell.angle_alpha   90.00
_cell.angle_beta   90.00
_cell.angle_gamma   90.00
#
_symmetry.space_group_name_H-M   'P 1'
#
loop_
_entity.id
_entity.type
_entity.pdbx_description
1 polymer ?
#
loop_
_entity_poly.entity_id
_entity_poly.type
_entity_poly.pdbx_seq_one_letter_code
_entity_poly.pdbx_strand_id
1 'polypeptide(L)'
;MQHYLKMKEENPDSILFYRLGDFYEMFFEDAKLVSQELDLVLTGRSAGVEEKVPMCGVPFHAANSYISRLVKKGYKVAICEQLEDPSNAKGLVDRGIVKIITPGTYMDSTMDAKTTNYMASCDISSFEITVVYCELSTGELKYQTLQRSLVALQKALLEQNVSELVCPMAMDKKWMSALEEMETILISKHKKSSVDSQDLPLLNGIESESLKEAFALLMAYLKDTQKQHIDHFLPIESMDKDKVLVMDYETKNHLELVSSQSTNAKAESLWSFMDKCQSAMGSRLLKRWIEYPLIDAKKIAKRQAAIKDLKENFMLRENLKEHLVYVYDMERLASRMAYGSASPRDVLQLVATLEHAKPILDLAISLDSYPEFSQVPDCQELYNEIKNAIVENPPLTLKEGGVFNDGYNQELDEVRRIAKKGKDFILELEAKERERTGVKSLKVGYNRIFGYFIEVRNGNLSNIKDEFGYHAKQTLANATRFVTQELKEKEEQILHAQETKVKLEQSLFSDLLLRIKKDLFDLHACAQALSTIDVLVSLAILASEKGYVCPVFHPGYNVNVVEGKHPILDDRMKKKRYVSNDWKMSEDEHVQLITGPNMGGKSTYMRQNALLVVMAQMGSFIPAKTAELPIFDRIFTRIGASDDILTGKSTFMVEMMEANAALCYATKHSLILFDEIGRGTATYDGMALAQAMLEYIDEAIGAKTLFSTHYHELTDLEKEHPSMHNVHVDVREEKNEIEFRYRIIDGKADKSYGINVARLAHLPKVVLDRAAQLLTNFENQDNNQNYQPSLFVMEQVQPEKSKLLQQLQELDIDSMTPRDALDCLYELKKLSEKIEL
;
A
#
# COMPACT_ATOMS: atom_id res chain seq x y z
N MET A 1 -2.19 -23.93 -32.97
CA MET A 1 -2.91 -22.65 -33.13
C MET A 1 -4.38 -22.75 -32.76
N GLN A 2 -5.17 -23.70 -33.30
CA GLN A 2 -6.61 -23.84 -32.94
C GLN A 2 -6.83 -23.94 -31.42
N HIS A 3 -6.01 -24.72 -30.73
CA HIS A 3 -6.09 -24.85 -29.27
C HIS A 3 -5.76 -23.54 -28.55
N TYR A 4 -4.77 -22.76 -29.02
CA TYR A 4 -4.46 -21.44 -28.49
C TYR A 4 -5.65 -20.49 -28.64
N LEU A 5 -6.24 -20.43 -29.84
CA LEU A 5 -7.41 -19.56 -30.09
C LEU A 5 -8.59 -19.91 -29.19
N LYS A 6 -8.86 -21.20 -29.01
CA LYS A 6 -9.92 -21.65 -28.08
C LYS A 6 -9.69 -21.17 -26.65
N MET A 7 -8.47 -21.33 -26.11
CA MET A 7 -8.12 -20.86 -24.77
C MET A 7 -8.23 -19.33 -24.67
N LYS A 8 -7.89 -18.61 -25.76
CA LYS A 8 -8.02 -17.15 -25.81
C LYS A 8 -9.47 -16.70 -25.88
N GLU A 9 -10.34 -17.39 -26.59
CA GLU A 9 -11.79 -17.13 -26.63
C GLU A 9 -12.45 -17.32 -25.27
N GLU A 10 -11.98 -18.29 -24.48
CA GLU A 10 -12.46 -18.51 -23.11
C GLU A 10 -12.00 -17.41 -22.14
N ASN A 11 -10.89 -16.72 -22.44
CA ASN A 11 -10.30 -15.69 -21.58
C ASN A 11 -9.83 -14.46 -22.41
N PRO A 12 -10.76 -13.73 -23.04
CA PRO A 12 -10.45 -12.68 -23.99
C PRO A 12 -9.70 -11.50 -23.36
N ASP A 13 -9.96 -11.21 -22.07
CA ASP A 13 -9.39 -10.06 -21.33
C ASP A 13 -8.01 -10.33 -20.73
N SER A 14 -7.46 -11.54 -20.94
CA SER A 14 -6.18 -11.95 -20.35
C SER A 14 -5.12 -12.18 -21.41
N ILE A 15 -3.90 -11.76 -21.18
CA ILE A 15 -2.75 -12.11 -22.01
C ILE A 15 -2.43 -13.58 -21.79
N LEU A 16 -2.43 -14.39 -22.85
CA LEU A 16 -2.26 -15.83 -22.73
C LEU A 16 -0.78 -16.22 -22.84
N PHE A 17 -0.18 -16.63 -21.71
CA PHE A 17 1.14 -17.25 -21.64
C PHE A 17 1.02 -18.74 -21.90
N TYR A 18 1.23 -19.14 -23.15
CA TYR A 18 1.00 -20.50 -23.61
C TYR A 18 2.30 -21.31 -23.59
N ARG A 19 2.36 -22.38 -22.79
CA ARG A 19 3.55 -23.21 -22.60
C ARG A 19 3.88 -24.04 -23.82
N LEU A 20 5.06 -23.81 -24.42
CA LEU A 20 5.64 -24.60 -25.50
C LEU A 20 7.11 -24.94 -25.19
N GLY A 21 7.35 -26.18 -24.72
CA GLY A 21 8.66 -26.58 -24.28
C GLY A 21 9.17 -25.73 -23.09
N ASP A 22 10.33 -25.10 -23.26
CA ASP A 22 10.95 -24.26 -22.23
C ASP A 22 10.52 -22.79 -22.26
N PHE A 23 9.53 -22.43 -23.10
CA PHE A 23 9.05 -21.08 -23.25
C PHE A 23 7.56 -20.97 -22.99
N TYR A 24 7.16 -19.78 -22.51
CA TYR A 24 5.79 -19.30 -22.71
C TYR A 24 5.79 -18.45 -23.97
N GLU A 25 5.00 -18.84 -24.93
CA GLU A 25 4.82 -18.12 -26.19
C GLU A 25 3.48 -17.42 -26.24
N MET A 26 3.46 -16.20 -26.71
CA MET A 26 2.27 -15.37 -26.98
C MET A 26 2.13 -15.19 -28.49
N PHE A 27 0.89 -15.11 -28.98
CA PHE A 27 0.60 -15.01 -30.41
C PHE A 27 -0.41 -13.89 -30.68
N PHE A 28 -0.49 -13.49 -31.95
CA PHE A 28 -1.43 -12.48 -32.46
C PHE A 28 -1.30 -11.14 -31.73
N GLU A 29 -2.43 -10.57 -31.26
CA GLU A 29 -2.45 -9.27 -30.56
C GLU A 29 -1.73 -9.33 -29.20
N ASP A 30 -1.80 -10.45 -28.47
CA ASP A 30 -1.05 -10.61 -27.23
C ASP A 30 0.45 -10.50 -27.46
N ALA A 31 0.96 -11.03 -28.58
CA ALA A 31 2.38 -10.92 -28.90
C ALA A 31 2.81 -9.48 -29.21
N LYS A 32 1.99 -8.73 -29.94
CA LYS A 32 2.27 -7.32 -30.24
C LYS A 32 2.27 -6.48 -28.97
N LEU A 33 1.24 -6.65 -28.15
CA LEU A 33 1.09 -5.94 -26.87
C LEU A 33 2.29 -6.23 -25.94
N VAL A 34 2.57 -7.51 -25.69
CA VAL A 34 3.65 -7.90 -24.77
C VAL A 34 5.03 -7.49 -25.30
N SER A 35 5.25 -7.58 -26.63
CA SER A 35 6.48 -7.11 -27.25
C SER A 35 6.72 -5.62 -26.96
N GLN A 36 5.67 -4.80 -27.08
CA GLN A 36 5.75 -3.36 -26.83
C GLN A 36 5.92 -3.05 -25.32
N GLU A 37 5.15 -3.71 -24.46
CA GLU A 37 5.13 -3.43 -23.02
C GLU A 37 6.38 -3.90 -22.27
N LEU A 38 7.05 -4.93 -22.81
CA LEU A 38 8.20 -5.56 -22.16
C LEU A 38 9.51 -5.42 -22.95
N ASP A 39 9.50 -4.70 -24.09
CA ASP A 39 10.65 -4.55 -25.00
C ASP A 39 11.19 -5.91 -25.49
N LEU A 40 10.27 -6.83 -25.86
CA LEU A 40 10.64 -8.14 -26.39
C LEU A 40 10.68 -8.11 -27.91
N VAL A 41 11.53 -8.98 -28.49
CA VAL A 41 11.62 -9.14 -29.95
C VAL A 41 10.34 -9.77 -30.48
N LEU A 42 9.63 -9.08 -31.34
CA LEU A 42 8.50 -9.62 -32.08
C LEU A 42 9.01 -10.42 -33.28
N THR A 43 8.64 -11.70 -33.33
CA THR A 43 8.98 -12.64 -34.40
C THR A 43 7.74 -13.15 -35.13
N GLY A 44 7.91 -14.01 -36.12
CA GLY A 44 6.78 -14.60 -36.84
C GLY A 44 6.93 -16.10 -36.98
N ARG A 45 5.86 -16.85 -36.63
CA ARG A 45 5.80 -18.33 -36.75
C ARG A 45 4.94 -18.72 -37.94
N SER A 46 5.43 -19.64 -38.78
CA SER A 46 4.63 -20.24 -39.85
C SER A 46 3.59 -21.17 -39.24
N ALA A 47 2.31 -20.90 -39.46
CA ALA A 47 1.19 -21.65 -38.89
C ALA A 47 0.30 -22.33 -39.96
N GLY A 48 0.85 -22.56 -41.16
CA GLY A 48 0.10 -23.14 -42.28
C GLY A 48 -0.79 -22.14 -43.05
N VAL A 49 -0.63 -20.85 -42.77
CA VAL A 49 -1.22 -19.71 -43.48
C VAL A 49 -0.13 -18.94 -44.24
N GLU A 50 -0.49 -18.20 -45.29
CA GLU A 50 0.47 -17.46 -46.14
C GLU A 50 1.25 -16.43 -45.32
N GLU A 51 0.63 -15.77 -44.33
CA GLU A 51 1.29 -14.80 -43.44
C GLU A 51 1.81 -15.47 -42.17
N LYS A 52 2.99 -15.04 -41.72
CA LYS A 52 3.54 -15.47 -40.43
C LYS A 52 2.75 -14.86 -39.29
N VAL A 53 2.30 -15.71 -38.35
CA VAL A 53 1.61 -15.26 -37.14
C VAL A 53 2.57 -14.53 -36.23
N PRO A 54 2.31 -13.27 -35.81
CA PRO A 54 3.13 -12.55 -34.83
C PRO A 54 3.30 -13.38 -33.56
N MET A 55 4.52 -13.46 -33.05
CA MET A 55 4.87 -14.25 -31.88
C MET A 55 5.98 -13.55 -31.08
N CYS A 56 5.88 -13.58 -29.78
CA CYS A 56 6.99 -13.35 -28.84
C CYS A 56 6.96 -14.40 -27.73
N GLY A 57 8.06 -14.54 -27.00
CA GLY A 57 8.15 -15.57 -25.97
C GLY A 57 9.16 -15.23 -24.89
N VAL A 58 8.93 -15.78 -23.71
CA VAL A 58 9.79 -15.64 -22.54
C VAL A 58 10.17 -17.02 -21.99
N PRO A 59 11.40 -17.24 -21.51
CA PRO A 59 11.77 -18.48 -20.86
C PRO A 59 10.88 -18.72 -19.62
N PHE A 60 10.38 -19.95 -19.44
CA PHE A 60 9.44 -20.24 -18.36
C PHE A 60 10.01 -19.95 -16.96
N HIS A 61 11.30 -20.20 -16.78
CA HIS A 61 11.99 -19.95 -15.50
C HIS A 61 12.14 -18.46 -15.15
N ALA A 62 12.03 -17.57 -16.13
CA ALA A 62 12.09 -16.13 -15.98
C ALA A 62 10.70 -15.46 -16.03
N ALA A 63 9.63 -16.23 -16.30
CA ALA A 63 8.30 -15.70 -16.57
C ALA A 63 7.77 -14.79 -15.47
N ASN A 64 8.02 -15.10 -14.18
CA ASN A 64 7.50 -14.32 -13.04
C ASN A 64 7.91 -12.85 -13.11
N SER A 65 9.15 -12.54 -13.51
CA SER A 65 9.61 -11.16 -13.63
C SER A 65 8.86 -10.37 -14.73
N TYR A 66 8.52 -11.03 -15.82
CA TYR A 66 7.75 -10.44 -16.93
C TYR A 66 6.27 -10.30 -16.55
N ILE A 67 5.70 -11.32 -15.91
CA ILE A 67 4.32 -11.29 -15.39
C ILE A 67 4.17 -10.15 -14.40
N SER A 68 5.11 -9.98 -13.47
CA SER A 68 5.12 -8.87 -12.52
C SER A 68 5.03 -7.49 -13.19
N ARG A 69 5.78 -7.29 -14.27
CA ARG A 69 5.77 -6.03 -15.03
C ARG A 69 4.44 -5.78 -15.73
N LEU A 70 3.81 -6.81 -16.29
CA LEU A 70 2.49 -6.70 -16.93
C LEU A 70 1.38 -6.43 -15.92
N VAL A 71 1.37 -7.19 -14.82
CA VAL A 71 0.36 -7.07 -13.77
C VAL A 71 0.41 -5.70 -13.08
N LYS A 72 1.61 -5.15 -12.84
CA LYS A 72 1.78 -3.77 -12.33
C LYS A 72 1.25 -2.69 -13.28
N LYS A 73 1.15 -3.00 -14.57
CA LYS A 73 0.52 -2.12 -15.58
C LYS A 73 -1.00 -2.37 -15.74
N GLY A 74 -1.60 -3.19 -14.88
CA GLY A 74 -3.03 -3.48 -14.88
C GLY A 74 -3.47 -4.64 -15.79
N TYR A 75 -2.55 -5.36 -16.45
CA TYR A 75 -2.91 -6.47 -17.32
C TYR A 75 -3.18 -7.75 -16.52
N LYS A 76 -4.13 -8.57 -17.03
CA LYS A 76 -4.37 -9.95 -16.56
C LYS A 76 -3.53 -10.92 -17.39
N VAL A 77 -2.95 -11.93 -16.77
CA VAL A 77 -2.12 -12.94 -17.42
C VAL A 77 -2.66 -14.33 -17.14
N ALA A 78 -3.13 -15.03 -18.16
CA ALA A 78 -3.57 -16.43 -18.07
C ALA A 78 -2.39 -17.37 -18.35
N ILE A 79 -2.10 -18.26 -17.39
CA ILE A 79 -1.01 -19.24 -17.49
C ILE A 79 -1.58 -20.55 -18.01
N CYS A 80 -1.17 -20.95 -19.20
CA CYS A 80 -1.52 -22.21 -19.82
C CYS A 80 -0.36 -23.19 -19.75
N GLU A 81 -0.51 -24.26 -18.96
CA GLU A 81 0.50 -25.31 -18.74
C GLU A 81 0.16 -26.60 -19.45
N GLN A 82 1.15 -27.47 -19.58
CA GLN A 82 1.00 -28.83 -20.01
C GLN A 82 0.43 -29.67 -18.86
N LEU A 83 -0.72 -30.31 -19.08
CA LEU A 83 -1.43 -31.10 -18.06
C LEU A 83 -0.93 -32.54 -17.97
N GLU A 84 -0.19 -33.00 -18.98
CA GLU A 84 0.40 -34.35 -19.02
C GLU A 84 1.89 -34.28 -19.37
N ASP A 85 2.63 -35.32 -18.98
CA ASP A 85 4.05 -35.44 -19.29
C ASP A 85 4.26 -35.66 -20.80
N PRO A 86 5.04 -34.84 -21.50
CA PRO A 86 5.29 -35.01 -22.95
C PRO A 86 5.82 -36.38 -23.34
N SER A 87 6.48 -37.11 -22.42
CA SER A 87 6.99 -38.46 -22.65
C SER A 87 5.90 -39.55 -22.75
N ASN A 88 4.71 -39.28 -22.17
CA ASN A 88 3.58 -40.21 -22.11
C ASN A 88 2.47 -39.88 -23.13
N ALA A 89 2.55 -38.72 -23.79
CA ALA A 89 1.53 -38.24 -24.72
C ALA A 89 1.53 -39.03 -26.04
N LYS A 90 0.39 -39.64 -26.39
CA LYS A 90 0.16 -40.27 -27.70
C LYS A 90 -0.35 -39.25 -28.72
N GLY A 91 0.36 -38.10 -28.89
CA GLY A 91 -0.06 -37.06 -29.80
C GLY A 91 0.32 -35.66 -29.30
N LEU A 92 -0.59 -34.68 -29.47
CA LEU A 92 -0.40 -33.34 -28.91
C LEU A 92 -0.63 -33.38 -27.39
N VAL A 93 0.35 -32.95 -26.63
CA VAL A 93 0.28 -32.80 -25.15
C VAL A 93 -0.92 -31.94 -24.78
N ASP A 94 -1.76 -32.40 -23.87
CA ASP A 94 -2.92 -31.67 -23.38
C ASP A 94 -2.46 -30.43 -22.55
N ARG A 95 -3.17 -29.34 -22.74
CA ARG A 95 -2.85 -28.06 -22.09
C ARG A 95 -4.10 -27.38 -21.58
N GLY A 96 -3.99 -26.73 -20.44
CA GLY A 96 -5.11 -25.99 -19.84
C GLY A 96 -4.64 -24.77 -19.09
N ILE A 97 -5.55 -23.83 -18.89
CA ILE A 97 -5.29 -22.67 -18.03
C ILE A 97 -5.34 -23.15 -16.58
N VAL A 98 -4.20 -23.09 -15.94
CA VAL A 98 -4.03 -23.49 -14.53
C VAL A 98 -4.23 -22.32 -13.57
N LYS A 99 -4.07 -21.08 -14.03
CA LYS A 99 -4.17 -19.89 -13.20
C LYS A 99 -4.33 -18.65 -14.07
N ILE A 100 -5.11 -17.67 -13.59
CA ILE A 100 -5.13 -16.30 -14.11
C ILE A 100 -4.57 -15.37 -13.04
N ILE A 101 -3.49 -14.68 -13.38
CA ILE A 101 -2.83 -13.73 -12.49
C ILE A 101 -3.32 -12.33 -12.83
N THR A 102 -3.88 -11.65 -11.84
CA THR A 102 -4.41 -10.28 -11.94
C THR A 102 -3.71 -9.37 -10.94
N PRO A 103 -3.83 -8.05 -11.02
CA PRO A 103 -3.28 -7.14 -10.01
C PRO A 103 -3.63 -7.55 -8.57
N GLY A 104 -4.88 -7.92 -8.29
CA GLY A 104 -5.33 -8.31 -6.96
C GLY A 104 -4.95 -9.73 -6.55
N THR A 105 -4.69 -10.63 -7.51
CA THR A 105 -4.29 -12.03 -7.21
C THR A 105 -2.78 -12.27 -7.32
N TYR A 106 -2.01 -11.24 -7.57
CA TYR A 106 -0.56 -11.37 -7.69
C TYR A 106 0.10 -11.66 -6.35
N MET A 107 0.79 -12.79 -6.26
CA MET A 107 1.53 -13.27 -5.09
C MET A 107 2.90 -13.77 -5.54
N ASP A 108 3.93 -12.94 -5.43
CA ASP A 108 5.29 -13.36 -5.76
C ASP A 108 6.30 -12.79 -4.75
N SER A 109 7.45 -13.43 -4.67
CA SER A 109 8.62 -12.98 -3.89
C SER A 109 9.18 -11.62 -4.35
N THR A 110 8.79 -11.14 -5.54
CA THR A 110 9.15 -9.80 -6.06
C THR A 110 8.25 -8.68 -5.56
N MET A 111 7.16 -8.99 -4.82
CA MET A 111 6.36 -7.97 -4.13
C MET A 111 7.18 -7.35 -3.01
N ASP A 112 6.98 -6.04 -2.80
CA ASP A 112 7.51 -5.40 -1.61
C ASP A 112 6.91 -6.08 -0.36
N ALA A 113 7.79 -6.64 0.46
CA ALA A 113 7.39 -7.38 1.64
C ALA A 113 6.63 -6.52 2.67
N LYS A 114 6.86 -5.22 2.68
CA LYS A 114 6.26 -4.26 3.62
C LYS A 114 4.92 -3.68 3.15
N THR A 115 4.50 -3.93 1.92
CA THR A 115 3.23 -3.44 1.38
C THR A 115 2.16 -4.52 1.35
N THR A 116 0.89 -4.12 1.47
CA THR A 116 -0.29 -4.97 1.28
C THR A 116 -0.84 -4.80 -0.14
N ASN A 117 -1.49 -5.84 -0.67
CA ASN A 117 -2.10 -5.84 -2.00
C ASN A 117 -3.56 -6.30 -1.88
N TYR A 118 -4.47 -5.36 -1.62
CA TYR A 118 -5.87 -5.69 -1.48
C TYR A 118 -6.59 -5.82 -2.82
N MET A 119 -7.38 -6.88 -2.93
CA MET A 119 -8.49 -7.00 -3.85
C MET A 119 -9.78 -6.69 -3.10
N ALA A 120 -10.79 -6.13 -3.77
CA ALA A 120 -12.08 -5.88 -3.16
C ALA A 120 -13.22 -6.41 -4.03
N SER A 121 -14.38 -6.64 -3.41
CA SER A 121 -15.66 -6.78 -4.06
C SER A 121 -16.68 -5.89 -3.38
N CYS A 122 -17.76 -5.54 -4.06
CA CYS A 122 -18.81 -4.74 -3.47
C CYS A 122 -20.20 -5.23 -3.85
N ASP A 123 -21.13 -5.09 -2.90
CA ASP A 123 -22.56 -5.13 -3.14
C ASP A 123 -23.19 -3.77 -2.85
N ILE A 124 -24.02 -3.30 -3.77
CA ILE A 124 -24.69 -2.01 -3.68
C ILE A 124 -26.19 -2.26 -3.45
N SER A 125 -26.62 -2.17 -2.22
CA SER A 125 -28.02 -2.26 -1.82
C SER A 125 -28.78 -0.95 -2.04
N SER A 126 -30.05 -0.90 -1.68
CA SER A 126 -30.87 0.31 -1.78
C SER A 126 -30.43 1.41 -0.80
N PHE A 127 -29.79 1.05 0.30
CA PHE A 127 -29.48 1.97 1.42
C PHE A 127 -27.99 2.12 1.69
N GLU A 128 -27.19 1.10 1.42
CA GLU A 128 -25.80 1.02 1.79
C GLU A 128 -24.96 0.29 0.75
N ILE A 129 -23.66 0.40 0.87
CA ILE A 129 -22.66 -0.38 0.10
C ILE A 129 -21.87 -1.19 1.08
N THR A 130 -21.82 -2.50 0.88
CA THR A 130 -20.88 -3.36 1.59
C THR A 130 -19.69 -3.69 0.70
N VAL A 131 -18.48 -3.43 1.21
CA VAL A 131 -17.23 -3.74 0.53
C VAL A 131 -16.49 -4.80 1.33
N VAL A 132 -16.10 -5.87 0.64
CA VAL A 132 -15.25 -6.94 1.20
C VAL A 132 -13.87 -6.80 0.59
N TYR A 133 -12.85 -6.79 1.43
CA TYR A 133 -11.44 -6.72 1.07
C TYR A 133 -10.76 -8.05 1.34
N CYS A 134 -9.88 -8.45 0.47
CA CYS A 134 -9.07 -9.65 0.57
C CYS A 134 -7.61 -9.33 0.29
N GLU A 135 -6.72 -9.75 1.16
CA GLU A 135 -5.28 -9.81 0.90
C GLU A 135 -4.86 -11.26 0.73
N LEU A 136 -4.70 -11.69 -0.52
CA LEU A 136 -4.51 -13.11 -0.86
C LEU A 136 -3.20 -13.68 -0.29
N SER A 137 -2.16 -12.84 -0.16
CA SER A 137 -0.84 -13.31 0.30
C SER A 137 -0.74 -13.55 1.80
N THR A 138 -1.64 -12.97 2.60
CA THR A 138 -1.71 -13.16 4.06
C THR A 138 -2.95 -13.95 4.50
N GLY A 139 -3.94 -14.11 3.62
CA GLY A 139 -5.23 -14.73 3.94
C GLY A 139 -6.18 -13.80 4.71
N GLU A 140 -5.90 -12.52 4.80
CA GLU A 140 -6.72 -11.56 5.54
C GLU A 140 -7.99 -11.22 4.77
N LEU A 141 -9.13 -11.27 5.48
CA LEU A 141 -10.45 -10.85 4.99
C LEU A 141 -11.01 -9.75 5.89
N LYS A 142 -11.50 -8.67 5.28
CA LYS A 142 -12.12 -7.54 5.98
C LYS A 142 -13.37 -7.09 5.27
N TYR A 143 -14.27 -6.42 6.01
CA TYR A 143 -15.41 -5.75 5.40
C TYR A 143 -15.69 -4.41 6.06
N GLN A 144 -16.34 -3.54 5.32
CA GLN A 144 -16.94 -2.31 5.84
C GLN A 144 -18.25 -2.02 5.13
N THR A 145 -19.16 -1.34 5.86
CA THR A 145 -20.41 -0.83 5.32
C THR A 145 -20.31 0.67 5.16
N LEU A 146 -20.72 1.19 4.01
CA LEU A 146 -20.64 2.60 3.62
C LEU A 146 -22.04 3.13 3.31
N GLN A 147 -22.21 4.44 3.46
CA GLN A 147 -23.37 5.12 2.89
C GLN A 147 -23.42 4.91 1.37
N ARG A 148 -24.61 4.83 0.80
CA ARG A 148 -24.82 4.65 -0.65
C ARG A 148 -24.39 5.89 -1.43
N SER A 149 -23.09 6.05 -1.56
CA SER A 149 -22.43 7.15 -2.28
C SER A 149 -21.26 6.64 -3.11
N LEU A 150 -21.21 7.02 -4.37
CA LEU A 150 -20.08 6.68 -5.26
C LEU A 150 -18.76 7.24 -4.71
N VAL A 151 -18.78 8.47 -4.21
CA VAL A 151 -17.60 9.11 -3.61
C VAL A 151 -17.12 8.35 -2.38
N ALA A 152 -18.05 7.83 -1.55
CA ALA A 152 -17.71 7.03 -0.38
C ALA A 152 -17.02 5.71 -0.79
N LEU A 153 -17.52 5.06 -1.85
CA LEU A 153 -16.89 3.84 -2.39
C LEU A 153 -15.50 4.13 -2.95
N GLN A 154 -15.36 5.14 -3.80
CA GLN A 154 -14.06 5.52 -4.38
C GLN A 154 -13.02 5.84 -3.30
N LYS A 155 -13.38 6.65 -2.29
CA LYS A 155 -12.51 6.95 -1.15
C LYS A 155 -12.10 5.69 -0.39
N ALA A 156 -13.04 4.80 -0.08
CA ALA A 156 -12.76 3.56 0.64
C ALA A 156 -11.79 2.63 -0.12
N LEU A 157 -11.91 2.55 -1.45
CA LEU A 157 -10.99 1.77 -2.27
C LEU A 157 -9.58 2.38 -2.28
N LEU A 158 -9.45 3.70 -2.37
CA LEU A 158 -8.17 4.41 -2.31
C LEU A 158 -7.52 4.30 -0.92
N GLU A 159 -8.30 4.45 0.16
CA GLU A 159 -7.82 4.29 1.54
C GLU A 159 -7.15 2.94 1.79
N GLN A 160 -7.68 1.88 1.18
CA GLN A 160 -7.15 0.53 1.32
C GLN A 160 -6.09 0.16 0.27
N ASN A 161 -5.72 1.07 -0.64
CA ASN A 161 -4.83 0.79 -1.77
C ASN A 161 -5.27 -0.47 -2.54
N VAL A 162 -6.57 -0.53 -2.88
CA VAL A 162 -7.14 -1.64 -3.65
C VAL A 162 -6.56 -1.61 -5.06
N SER A 163 -5.98 -2.73 -5.48
CA SER A 163 -5.43 -2.91 -6.83
C SER A 163 -6.44 -3.44 -7.84
N GLU A 164 -7.48 -4.11 -7.35
CA GLU A 164 -8.53 -4.69 -8.19
C GLU A 164 -9.88 -4.72 -7.46
N LEU A 165 -10.92 -4.24 -8.14
CA LEU A 165 -12.30 -4.31 -7.66
C LEU A 165 -13.11 -5.28 -8.52
N VAL A 166 -13.72 -6.28 -7.88
CA VAL A 166 -14.64 -7.21 -8.51
C VAL A 166 -16.07 -6.70 -8.40
N CYS A 167 -16.69 -6.45 -9.54
CA CYS A 167 -18.05 -5.93 -9.64
C CYS A 167 -19.01 -6.99 -10.22
N PRO A 168 -20.30 -7.01 -9.83
CA PRO A 168 -21.28 -7.87 -10.48
C PRO A 168 -21.51 -7.43 -11.93
N MET A 169 -21.68 -8.39 -12.85
CA MET A 169 -21.95 -8.09 -14.27
C MET A 169 -23.17 -7.18 -14.50
N ALA A 170 -24.14 -7.22 -13.60
CA ALA A 170 -25.39 -6.45 -13.66
C ALA A 170 -25.29 -5.10 -12.93
N MET A 171 -24.10 -4.60 -12.62
CA MET A 171 -23.94 -3.28 -12.01
C MET A 171 -24.46 -2.15 -12.93
N ASP A 172 -25.08 -1.14 -12.33
CA ASP A 172 -25.60 0.03 -13.04
C ASP A 172 -24.48 0.72 -13.84
N LYS A 173 -24.81 1.13 -15.09
CA LYS A 173 -23.83 1.72 -16.02
C LYS A 173 -23.17 2.98 -15.47
N LYS A 174 -23.92 3.81 -14.71
CA LYS A 174 -23.40 5.05 -14.13
C LYS A 174 -22.32 4.77 -13.09
N TRP A 175 -22.56 3.77 -12.22
CA TRP A 175 -21.55 3.34 -11.24
C TRP A 175 -20.33 2.74 -11.94
N MET A 176 -20.56 1.90 -12.94
CA MET A 176 -19.49 1.24 -13.67
C MET A 176 -18.59 2.24 -14.38
N SER A 177 -19.16 3.20 -15.13
CA SER A 177 -18.37 4.22 -15.84
C SER A 177 -17.51 5.04 -14.90
N ALA A 178 -18.06 5.47 -13.76
CA ALA A 178 -17.33 6.26 -12.78
C ALA A 178 -16.24 5.47 -12.01
N LEU A 179 -16.39 4.15 -11.90
CA LEU A 179 -15.34 3.28 -11.32
C LEU A 179 -14.24 2.99 -12.36
N GLU A 180 -14.60 2.81 -13.64
CA GLU A 180 -13.65 2.62 -14.75
C GLU A 180 -12.77 3.88 -15.00
N GLU A 181 -13.21 5.07 -14.57
CA GLU A 181 -12.41 6.30 -14.56
C GLU A 181 -11.27 6.29 -13.53
N MET A 182 -11.29 5.35 -12.56
CA MET A 182 -10.21 5.18 -11.58
C MET A 182 -9.05 4.40 -12.21
N GLU A 183 -8.15 5.07 -12.92
CA GLU A 183 -7.03 4.44 -13.65
C GLU A 183 -6.10 3.55 -12.80
N THR A 184 -6.10 3.76 -11.48
CA THR A 184 -5.22 3.04 -10.53
C THR A 184 -5.78 1.69 -10.09
N ILE A 185 -7.05 1.38 -10.36
CA ILE A 185 -7.75 0.19 -9.90
C ILE A 185 -8.28 -0.59 -11.10
N LEU A 186 -7.90 -1.85 -11.23
CA LEU A 186 -8.47 -2.72 -12.25
C LEU A 186 -9.92 -3.08 -11.88
N ILE A 187 -10.87 -2.82 -12.77
CA ILE A 187 -12.26 -3.22 -12.60
C ILE A 187 -12.50 -4.56 -13.30
N SER A 188 -12.84 -5.58 -12.51
CA SER A 188 -13.14 -6.92 -13.00
C SER A 188 -14.62 -7.24 -12.82
N LYS A 189 -15.25 -7.81 -13.86
CA LYS A 189 -16.68 -8.16 -13.84
C LYS A 189 -16.87 -9.66 -13.65
N HIS A 190 -17.72 -10.05 -12.72
CA HIS A 190 -18.02 -11.45 -12.48
C HIS A 190 -19.52 -11.70 -12.25
N LYS A 191 -19.97 -12.94 -12.45
CA LYS A 191 -21.35 -13.32 -12.18
C LYS A 191 -21.57 -13.44 -10.67
N LYS A 192 -22.73 -12.98 -10.19
CA LYS A 192 -23.14 -13.25 -8.81
C LYS A 192 -23.28 -14.76 -8.58
N SER A 193 -22.89 -15.22 -7.41
CA SER A 193 -23.03 -16.61 -6.95
C SER A 193 -23.48 -16.61 -5.49
N SER A 194 -23.94 -17.76 -5.01
CA SER A 194 -24.17 -17.96 -3.58
C SER A 194 -22.90 -18.34 -2.85
N VAL A 195 -22.86 -18.12 -1.55
CA VAL A 195 -21.75 -18.55 -0.69
C VAL A 195 -21.67 -20.08 -0.72
N ASP A 196 -20.47 -20.61 -0.99
CA ASP A 196 -20.21 -22.04 -0.90
C ASP A 196 -20.29 -22.49 0.58
N SER A 197 -20.80 -23.68 0.83
CA SER A 197 -20.93 -24.24 2.19
C SER A 197 -19.59 -24.35 2.92
N GLN A 198 -18.49 -24.52 2.18
CA GLN A 198 -17.13 -24.58 2.72
C GLN A 198 -16.62 -23.21 3.21
N ASP A 199 -17.15 -22.12 2.64
CA ASP A 199 -16.73 -20.75 2.96
C ASP A 199 -17.57 -20.11 4.07
N LEU A 200 -18.68 -20.72 4.47
CA LEU A 200 -19.58 -20.21 5.53
C LEU A 200 -18.87 -19.93 6.87
N PRO A 201 -17.92 -20.77 7.35
CA PRO A 201 -17.19 -20.48 8.58
C PRO A 201 -16.41 -19.17 8.55
N LEU A 202 -15.97 -18.72 7.36
CA LEU A 202 -15.23 -17.48 7.19
C LEU A 202 -16.08 -16.23 7.47
N LEU A 203 -17.41 -16.33 7.36
CA LEU A 203 -18.34 -15.23 7.69
C LEU A 203 -18.50 -15.02 9.21
N ASN A 204 -17.95 -15.89 10.05
CA ASN A 204 -17.93 -15.76 11.52
C ASN A 204 -19.33 -15.50 12.13
N GLY A 205 -20.38 -16.11 11.58
CA GLY A 205 -21.75 -15.99 12.04
C GLY A 205 -22.45 -14.67 11.71
N ILE A 206 -21.88 -13.82 10.86
CA ILE A 206 -22.49 -12.56 10.42
C ILE A 206 -23.61 -12.85 9.42
N GLU A 207 -24.82 -12.33 9.70
CA GLU A 207 -26.02 -12.64 8.89
C GLU A 207 -26.38 -11.60 7.82
N SER A 208 -25.58 -10.52 7.64
CA SER A 208 -25.86 -9.48 6.64
C SER A 208 -25.90 -10.04 5.21
N GLU A 209 -27.04 -9.86 4.52
CA GLU A 209 -27.20 -10.32 3.13
C GLU A 209 -26.26 -9.60 2.16
N SER A 210 -26.10 -8.27 2.32
CA SER A 210 -25.18 -7.48 1.48
C SER A 210 -23.73 -7.95 1.63
N LEU A 211 -23.34 -8.33 2.87
CA LEU A 211 -22.03 -8.93 3.11
C LEU A 211 -21.88 -10.30 2.41
N LYS A 212 -22.89 -11.16 2.52
CA LYS A 212 -22.88 -12.48 1.86
C LYS A 212 -22.77 -12.36 0.34
N GLU A 213 -23.50 -11.40 -0.26
CA GLU A 213 -23.45 -11.14 -1.71
C GLU A 213 -22.06 -10.67 -2.16
N ALA A 214 -21.48 -9.66 -1.47
CA ALA A 214 -20.13 -9.17 -1.77
C ALA A 214 -19.07 -10.25 -1.57
N PHE A 215 -19.14 -10.99 -0.46
CA PHE A 215 -18.24 -12.09 -0.15
C PHE A 215 -18.32 -13.23 -1.18
N ALA A 216 -19.52 -13.67 -1.53
CA ALA A 216 -19.72 -14.72 -2.52
C ALA A 216 -19.17 -14.33 -3.89
N LEU A 217 -19.35 -13.07 -4.29
CA LEU A 217 -18.81 -12.54 -5.55
C LEU A 217 -17.28 -12.62 -5.57
N LEU A 218 -16.63 -12.24 -4.47
CA LEU A 218 -15.18 -12.29 -4.31
C LEU A 218 -14.66 -13.74 -4.39
N MET A 219 -15.25 -14.64 -3.60
CA MET A 219 -14.83 -16.05 -3.54
C MET A 219 -15.03 -16.76 -4.88
N ALA A 220 -16.13 -16.49 -5.58
CA ALA A 220 -16.37 -17.04 -6.92
C ALA A 220 -15.34 -16.56 -7.94
N TYR A 221 -15.00 -15.28 -7.92
CA TYR A 221 -13.95 -14.73 -8.77
C TYR A 221 -12.57 -15.32 -8.47
N LEU A 222 -12.21 -15.45 -7.20
CA LEU A 222 -10.96 -16.09 -6.79
C LEU A 222 -10.90 -17.56 -7.23
N LYS A 223 -11.98 -18.32 -7.07
CA LYS A 223 -12.07 -19.73 -7.52
C LYS A 223 -11.88 -19.85 -9.04
N ASP A 224 -12.49 -18.95 -9.80
CA ASP A 224 -12.36 -18.95 -11.26
C ASP A 224 -10.97 -18.52 -11.74
N THR A 225 -10.33 -17.55 -11.08
CA THR A 225 -8.99 -17.10 -11.46
C THR A 225 -7.88 -18.03 -11.00
N GLN A 226 -8.00 -18.60 -9.80
CA GLN A 226 -6.99 -19.50 -9.23
C GLN A 226 -7.18 -20.95 -9.62
N LYS A 227 -8.35 -21.32 -10.22
CA LYS A 227 -8.70 -22.68 -10.66
C LYS A 227 -8.64 -23.74 -9.55
N GLN A 228 -8.68 -23.31 -8.29
CA GLN A 228 -8.67 -24.17 -7.10
C GLN A 228 -9.42 -23.49 -5.97
N HIS A 229 -9.84 -24.27 -4.96
CA HIS A 229 -10.39 -23.75 -3.72
C HIS A 229 -9.27 -23.15 -2.85
N ILE A 230 -9.54 -22.03 -2.20
CA ILE A 230 -8.57 -21.33 -1.37
C ILE A 230 -9.00 -21.45 0.09
N ASP A 231 -8.26 -22.19 0.89
CA ASP A 231 -8.64 -22.56 2.27
C ASP A 231 -7.74 -21.89 3.33
N HIS A 232 -6.91 -20.91 2.93
CA HIS A 232 -6.00 -20.23 3.87
C HIS A 232 -6.53 -18.90 4.40
N PHE A 233 -7.77 -18.57 4.09
CA PHE A 233 -8.37 -17.35 4.59
C PHE A 233 -8.69 -17.43 6.07
N LEU A 234 -8.47 -16.31 6.75
CA LEU A 234 -8.91 -16.09 8.12
C LEU A 234 -10.38 -15.65 8.15
N PRO A 235 -11.10 -15.87 9.28
CA PRO A 235 -12.44 -15.34 9.44
C PRO A 235 -12.50 -13.83 9.18
N ILE A 236 -13.58 -13.39 8.51
CA ILE A 236 -13.74 -11.99 8.11
C ILE A 236 -13.87 -11.08 9.33
N GLU A 237 -13.13 -9.97 9.33
CA GLU A 237 -13.17 -8.96 10.38
C GLU A 237 -13.87 -7.68 9.92
N SER A 238 -14.64 -7.07 10.83
CA SER A 238 -15.21 -5.74 10.58
C SER A 238 -14.15 -4.66 10.69
N MET A 239 -14.12 -3.75 9.72
CA MET A 239 -13.38 -2.49 9.80
C MET A 239 -14.21 -1.45 10.55
N ASP A 240 -14.40 -1.68 11.84
CA ASP A 240 -15.22 -0.85 12.71
C ASP A 240 -14.56 0.51 12.94
N LYS A 241 -15.09 1.55 12.28
CA LYS A 241 -14.59 2.92 12.41
C LYS A 241 -14.84 3.51 13.80
N ASP A 242 -15.80 2.95 14.55
CA ASP A 242 -16.14 3.44 15.89
C ASP A 242 -15.12 3.02 16.97
N LYS A 243 -14.13 2.21 16.61
CA LYS A 243 -13.06 1.74 17.53
C LYS A 243 -11.70 2.36 17.28
N VAL A 244 -11.57 3.21 16.27
CA VAL A 244 -10.32 3.83 15.85
C VAL A 244 -10.48 5.33 15.61
N LEU A 245 -9.37 6.06 15.73
CA LEU A 245 -9.29 7.45 15.33
C LEU A 245 -9.50 7.56 13.82
N VAL A 246 -10.59 8.20 13.40
CA VAL A 246 -10.95 8.30 11.99
C VAL A 246 -10.17 9.42 11.33
N MET A 247 -9.47 9.09 10.25
CA MET A 247 -8.80 10.02 9.35
C MET A 247 -9.16 9.61 7.92
N ASP A 248 -9.62 10.55 7.11
CA ASP A 248 -9.86 10.27 5.69
C ASP A 248 -8.54 10.20 4.89
N TYR A 249 -8.66 9.80 3.63
CA TYR A 249 -7.50 9.66 2.73
C TYR A 249 -6.69 10.95 2.62
N GLU A 250 -7.35 12.10 2.50
CA GLU A 250 -6.71 13.41 2.38
C GLU A 250 -5.95 13.77 3.66
N THR A 251 -6.56 13.55 4.83
CA THR A 251 -5.91 13.77 6.14
C THR A 251 -4.64 12.91 6.29
N LYS A 252 -4.71 11.62 5.91
CA LYS A 252 -3.53 10.73 5.96
C LYS A 252 -2.40 11.23 5.05
N ASN A 253 -2.76 11.76 3.87
CA ASN A 253 -1.80 12.32 2.91
C ASN A 253 -1.24 13.68 3.37
N HIS A 254 -2.08 14.59 3.89
CA HIS A 254 -1.63 15.89 4.41
C HIS A 254 -0.67 15.73 5.59
N LEU A 255 -0.87 14.72 6.42
CA LEU A 255 0.01 14.38 7.54
C LEU A 255 1.22 13.53 7.14
N GLU A 256 1.32 13.11 5.88
CA GLU A 256 2.37 12.23 5.37
C GLU A 256 2.59 10.98 6.24
N LEU A 257 1.48 10.30 6.61
CA LEU A 257 1.55 9.18 7.54
C LEU A 257 2.29 7.98 6.96
N VAL A 258 2.03 7.62 5.71
CA VAL A 258 2.55 6.41 5.05
C VAL A 258 3.44 6.73 3.86
N SER A 259 3.07 7.73 3.07
CA SER A 259 3.80 8.19 1.88
C SER A 259 4.11 9.67 2.01
N SER A 260 5.25 10.10 1.48
CA SER A 260 5.58 11.52 1.40
C SER A 260 5.11 12.10 0.07
N GLN A 261 4.51 13.31 0.10
CA GLN A 261 4.14 14.06 -1.10
C GLN A 261 5.35 14.69 -1.82
N SER A 262 6.50 14.74 -1.16
CA SER A 262 7.71 15.32 -1.73
C SER A 262 8.31 14.39 -2.79
N THR A 263 8.61 14.93 -3.97
CA THR A 263 9.34 14.26 -5.05
C THR A 263 10.81 13.98 -4.71
N ASN A 264 11.29 14.46 -3.57
CA ASN A 264 12.64 14.20 -3.07
C ASN A 264 12.74 12.75 -2.58
N ALA A 265 13.66 11.96 -3.15
CA ALA A 265 13.95 10.58 -2.74
C ALA A 265 14.37 10.40 -1.26
N LYS A 266 14.59 11.51 -0.54
CA LYS A 266 14.92 11.54 0.91
C LYS A 266 13.73 11.96 1.78
N ALA A 267 12.56 12.19 1.21
CA ALA A 267 11.37 12.54 2.00
C ALA A 267 10.88 11.29 2.75
N GLU A 268 10.71 11.41 4.06
CA GLU A 268 10.29 10.33 4.94
C GLU A 268 8.84 10.58 5.37
N SER A 269 8.04 9.52 5.33
CA SER A 269 6.73 9.50 5.99
C SER A 269 6.88 9.18 7.48
N LEU A 270 5.80 9.37 8.26
CA LEU A 270 5.81 8.99 9.68
C LEU A 270 6.13 7.48 9.84
N TRP A 271 5.51 6.63 9.00
CA TRP A 271 5.78 5.18 9.00
C TRP A 271 7.26 4.87 8.75
N SER A 272 7.84 5.40 7.66
CA SER A 272 9.24 5.10 7.33
C SER A 272 10.22 5.59 8.40
N PHE A 273 9.90 6.70 9.07
CA PHE A 273 10.66 7.22 10.20
C PHE A 273 10.58 6.32 11.43
N MET A 274 9.38 5.83 11.77
CA MET A 274 9.14 5.02 12.96
C MET A 274 9.52 3.54 12.79
N ASP A 275 9.65 3.05 11.55
CA ASP A 275 9.89 1.64 11.24
C ASP A 275 11.32 1.21 11.62
N LYS A 276 11.45 0.61 12.81
CA LYS A 276 12.63 -0.09 13.30
C LYS A 276 12.38 -1.60 13.42
N CYS A 277 11.26 -2.09 12.85
CA CYS A 277 10.90 -3.49 12.88
C CYS A 277 11.94 -4.35 12.16
N GLN A 278 12.15 -5.55 12.66
CA GLN A 278 13.08 -6.52 12.08
C GLN A 278 12.38 -7.39 11.03
N SER A 279 11.08 -7.61 11.16
CA SER A 279 10.27 -8.41 10.25
C SER A 279 9.37 -7.56 9.35
N ALA A 280 9.06 -8.07 8.16
CA ALA A 280 8.14 -7.41 7.24
C ALA A 280 6.70 -7.37 7.78
N MET A 281 6.26 -8.42 8.49
CA MET A 281 4.94 -8.46 9.12
C MET A 281 4.82 -7.45 10.26
N GLY A 282 5.87 -7.24 11.07
CA GLY A 282 5.91 -6.17 12.07
C GLY A 282 5.82 -4.78 11.42
N SER A 283 6.54 -4.55 10.32
CA SER A 283 6.47 -3.29 9.58
C SER A 283 5.05 -3.01 9.01
N ARG A 284 4.35 -4.04 8.48
CA ARG A 284 2.94 -3.92 8.05
C ARG A 284 2.01 -3.62 9.23
N LEU A 285 2.21 -4.28 10.36
CA LEU A 285 1.41 -4.03 11.56
C LEU A 285 1.64 -2.61 12.10
N LEU A 286 2.88 -2.12 12.12
CA LEU A 286 3.19 -0.73 12.50
C LEU A 286 2.48 0.27 11.58
N LYS A 287 2.51 0.05 10.26
CA LYS A 287 1.77 0.84 9.29
C LYS A 287 0.28 0.90 9.65
N ARG A 288 -0.33 -0.25 9.91
CA ARG A 288 -1.75 -0.35 10.32
C ARG A 288 -2.03 0.41 11.63
N TRP A 289 -1.14 0.37 12.61
CA TRP A 289 -1.30 1.12 13.87
C TRP A 289 -1.24 2.64 13.65
N ILE A 290 -0.45 3.12 12.70
CA ILE A 290 -0.38 4.53 12.31
C ILE A 290 -1.62 4.97 11.54
N GLU A 291 -2.12 4.13 10.61
CA GLU A 291 -3.30 4.45 9.79
C GLU A 291 -4.61 4.37 10.57
N TYR A 292 -4.65 3.54 11.63
CA TYR A 292 -5.82 3.26 12.47
C TYR A 292 -5.47 3.32 13.96
N PRO A 293 -5.14 4.52 14.49
CA PRO A 293 -4.86 4.68 15.92
C PRO A 293 -6.09 4.35 16.76
N LEU A 294 -5.88 3.96 18.01
CA LEU A 294 -6.96 3.52 18.90
C LEU A 294 -7.67 4.70 19.56
N ILE A 295 -8.96 4.50 19.90
CA ILE A 295 -9.72 5.39 20.80
C ILE A 295 -10.02 4.74 22.15
N ASP A 296 -9.67 3.48 22.33
CA ASP A 296 -9.80 2.76 23.62
C ASP A 296 -8.58 3.04 24.51
N ALA A 297 -8.78 3.86 25.54
CA ALA A 297 -7.72 4.23 26.48
C ALA A 297 -7.05 3.01 27.15
N LYS A 298 -7.79 1.91 27.39
CA LYS A 298 -7.22 0.71 28.01
C LYS A 298 -6.26 0.00 27.07
N LYS A 299 -6.64 -0.10 25.79
CA LYS A 299 -5.77 -0.71 24.76
C LYS A 299 -4.56 0.15 24.47
N ILE A 300 -4.70 1.49 24.48
CA ILE A 300 -3.57 2.42 24.37
C ILE A 300 -2.62 2.23 25.55
N ALA A 301 -3.13 2.27 26.78
CA ALA A 301 -2.34 2.09 28.00
C ALA A 301 -1.61 0.73 28.02
N LYS A 302 -2.25 -0.33 27.51
CA LYS A 302 -1.64 -1.66 27.36
C LYS A 302 -0.39 -1.62 26.48
N ARG A 303 -0.45 -0.96 25.31
CA ARG A 303 0.71 -0.80 24.42
C ARG A 303 1.80 0.04 25.07
N GLN A 304 1.41 1.17 25.69
CA GLN A 304 2.33 2.07 26.40
C GLN A 304 3.07 1.39 27.55
N ALA A 305 2.40 0.53 28.32
CA ALA A 305 3.01 -0.23 29.41
C ALA A 305 4.10 -1.16 28.86
N ALA A 306 3.82 -1.96 27.84
CA ALA A 306 4.82 -2.83 27.22
C ALA A 306 6.01 -2.05 26.65
N ILE A 307 5.77 -0.91 25.98
CA ILE A 307 6.84 -0.05 25.47
C ILE A 307 7.70 0.50 26.62
N LYS A 308 7.07 0.86 27.74
CA LYS A 308 7.78 1.32 28.94
C LYS A 308 8.68 0.23 29.50
N ASP A 309 8.14 -0.99 29.69
CA ASP A 309 8.89 -2.13 30.21
C ASP A 309 10.10 -2.45 29.30
N LEU A 310 9.90 -2.47 27.98
CA LEU A 310 10.97 -2.69 27.00
C LEU A 310 11.98 -1.54 26.93
N LYS A 311 11.56 -0.29 27.20
CA LYS A 311 12.44 0.87 27.26
C LYS A 311 13.32 0.82 28.51
N GLU A 312 12.77 0.44 29.66
CA GLU A 312 13.46 0.36 30.94
C GLU A 312 14.36 -0.88 31.02
N ASN A 313 13.94 -2.02 30.45
CA ASN A 313 14.71 -3.27 30.43
C ASN A 313 15.49 -3.42 29.11
N PHE A 314 16.69 -2.83 29.08
CA PHE A 314 17.58 -2.88 27.91
C PHE A 314 17.91 -4.31 27.47
N MET A 315 18.22 -5.21 28.44
CA MET A 315 18.62 -6.60 28.10
C MET A 315 17.48 -7.38 27.46
N LEU A 316 16.25 -7.23 27.97
CA LEU A 316 15.08 -7.88 27.39
C LEU A 316 14.85 -7.40 25.94
N ARG A 317 14.95 -6.10 25.73
CA ARG A 317 14.76 -5.49 24.41
C ARG A 317 15.80 -5.96 23.39
N GLU A 318 17.10 -5.96 23.74
CA GLU A 318 18.14 -6.41 22.82
C GLU A 318 18.07 -7.92 22.55
N ASN A 319 17.78 -8.76 23.56
CA ASN A 319 17.58 -10.19 23.37
C ASN A 319 16.40 -10.47 22.40
N LEU A 320 15.27 -9.79 22.58
CA LEU A 320 14.13 -9.90 21.64
C LEU A 320 14.54 -9.49 20.23
N LYS A 321 15.25 -8.37 20.09
CA LYS A 321 15.72 -7.88 18.80
C LYS A 321 16.66 -8.86 18.10
N GLU A 322 17.60 -9.47 18.82
CA GLU A 322 18.53 -10.47 18.27
C GLU A 322 17.79 -11.66 17.66
N HIS A 323 16.74 -12.16 18.33
CA HIS A 323 15.93 -13.25 17.79
C HIS A 323 15.03 -12.79 16.61
N LEU A 324 14.45 -11.59 16.69
CA LEU A 324 13.55 -11.06 15.67
C LEU A 324 14.22 -10.88 14.29
N VAL A 325 15.54 -10.70 14.23
CA VAL A 325 16.30 -10.63 12.97
C VAL A 325 16.14 -11.90 12.11
N TYR A 326 15.90 -13.05 12.73
CA TYR A 326 15.73 -14.34 12.05
C TYR A 326 14.27 -14.69 11.76
N VAL A 327 13.34 -13.80 12.08
CA VAL A 327 11.91 -13.97 11.82
C VAL A 327 11.58 -13.49 10.41
N TYR A 328 11.28 -14.45 9.53
CA TYR A 328 10.81 -14.18 8.18
C TYR A 328 9.30 -13.87 8.17
N ASP A 329 8.77 -13.54 7.01
CA ASP A 329 7.35 -13.22 6.83
C ASP A 329 6.46 -14.47 6.93
N MET A 330 6.20 -14.87 8.16
CA MET A 330 5.48 -16.10 8.49
C MET A 330 4.03 -16.09 7.98
N GLU A 331 3.37 -14.93 7.93
CA GLU A 331 2.01 -14.81 7.36
C GLU A 331 2.01 -15.22 5.89
N ARG A 332 2.92 -14.64 5.09
CA ARG A 332 3.03 -14.96 3.67
C ARG A 332 3.60 -16.34 3.41
N LEU A 333 4.49 -16.82 4.26
CA LEU A 333 5.01 -18.20 4.17
C LEU A 333 3.87 -19.21 4.41
N ALA A 334 3.08 -19.04 5.46
CA ALA A 334 1.96 -19.92 5.78
C ALA A 334 0.94 -19.97 4.63
N SER A 335 0.58 -18.80 4.08
CA SER A 335 -0.33 -18.72 2.93
C SER A 335 0.23 -19.41 1.68
N ARG A 336 1.52 -19.22 1.33
CA ARG A 336 2.14 -19.93 0.19
C ARG A 336 2.17 -21.45 0.38
N MET A 337 2.37 -21.93 1.60
CA MET A 337 2.33 -23.35 1.93
C MET A 337 0.91 -23.91 1.78
N ALA A 338 -0.07 -23.23 2.34
CA ALA A 338 -1.48 -23.64 2.23
C ALA A 338 -1.98 -23.62 0.78
N TYR A 339 -1.50 -22.66 -0.02
CA TYR A 339 -1.79 -22.55 -1.45
C TYR A 339 -1.04 -23.58 -2.31
N GLY A 340 -0.01 -24.27 -1.77
CA GLY A 340 0.80 -25.25 -2.50
C GLY A 340 1.85 -24.64 -3.46
N SER A 341 2.11 -23.34 -3.35
CA SER A 341 3.10 -22.62 -4.19
C SER A 341 4.46 -22.45 -3.54
N ALA A 342 4.63 -22.93 -2.31
CA ALA A 342 5.88 -22.79 -1.55
C ALA A 342 7.02 -23.60 -2.18
N SER A 343 8.22 -23.01 -2.16
CA SER A 343 9.46 -23.67 -2.53
C SER A 343 10.11 -24.35 -1.30
N PRO A 344 11.09 -25.26 -1.51
CA PRO A 344 11.86 -25.83 -0.38
C PRO A 344 12.56 -24.76 0.48
N ARG A 345 12.93 -23.62 -0.10
CA ARG A 345 13.52 -22.49 0.64
C ARG A 345 12.51 -21.76 1.50
N ASP A 346 11.25 -21.63 1.03
CA ASP A 346 10.18 -21.06 1.85
C ASP A 346 9.94 -21.89 3.12
N VAL A 347 10.00 -23.22 2.98
CA VAL A 347 9.90 -24.14 4.13
C VAL A 347 11.06 -23.96 5.10
N LEU A 348 12.29 -23.79 4.57
CA LEU A 348 13.45 -23.50 5.41
C LEU A 348 13.34 -22.15 6.15
N GLN A 349 12.80 -21.12 5.50
CA GLN A 349 12.52 -19.82 6.15
C GLN A 349 11.50 -19.98 7.28
N LEU A 350 10.49 -20.84 7.11
CA LEU A 350 9.57 -21.16 8.19
C LEU A 350 10.27 -21.85 9.34
N VAL A 351 11.15 -22.82 9.08
CA VAL A 351 11.96 -23.49 10.10
C VAL A 351 12.79 -22.48 10.89
N ALA A 352 13.49 -21.57 10.21
CA ALA A 352 14.29 -20.54 10.85
C ALA A 352 13.41 -19.61 11.74
N THR A 353 12.22 -19.26 11.27
CA THR A 353 11.27 -18.45 12.05
C THR A 353 10.79 -19.20 13.29
N LEU A 354 10.39 -20.47 13.16
CA LEU A 354 9.91 -21.29 14.28
C LEU A 354 11.01 -21.60 15.30
N GLU A 355 12.26 -21.70 14.89
CA GLU A 355 13.41 -21.87 15.78
C GLU A 355 13.54 -20.71 16.77
N HIS A 356 13.23 -19.48 16.30
CA HIS A 356 13.32 -18.27 17.12
C HIS A 356 11.98 -17.87 17.76
N ALA A 357 10.84 -18.40 17.30
CA ALA A 357 9.52 -18.06 17.82
C ALA A 357 9.38 -18.39 19.32
N LYS A 358 9.75 -19.61 19.73
CA LYS A 358 9.67 -20.00 21.15
C LYS A 358 10.53 -19.13 22.05
N PRO A 359 11.83 -18.89 21.80
CA PRO A 359 12.64 -17.96 22.59
C PRO A 359 12.03 -16.55 22.69
N ILE A 360 11.45 -16.04 21.60
CA ILE A 360 10.79 -14.72 21.61
C ILE A 360 9.56 -14.72 22.51
N LEU A 361 8.71 -15.75 22.41
CA LEU A 361 7.50 -15.88 23.23
C LEU A 361 7.86 -16.05 24.70
N ASP A 362 8.84 -16.90 25.04
CA ASP A 362 9.32 -17.12 26.43
C ASP A 362 9.84 -15.81 27.06
N LEU A 363 10.57 -14.99 26.29
CA LEU A 363 11.02 -13.67 26.73
C LEU A 363 9.85 -12.69 26.90
N ALA A 364 8.88 -12.73 25.97
CA ALA A 364 7.73 -11.82 25.97
C ALA A 364 6.70 -12.09 27.08
N ILE A 365 6.70 -13.29 27.70
CA ILE A 365 5.87 -13.59 28.87
C ILE A 365 6.16 -12.63 30.03
N SER A 366 7.36 -12.05 30.09
CA SER A 366 7.73 -11.06 31.12
C SER A 366 7.02 -9.71 30.95
N LEU A 367 6.28 -9.50 29.85
CA LEU A 367 5.49 -8.30 29.63
C LEU A 367 4.11 -8.45 30.27
N ASP A 368 3.95 -8.02 31.51
CA ASP A 368 2.72 -8.16 32.31
C ASP A 368 1.47 -7.57 31.59
N SER A 369 1.67 -6.58 30.72
CA SER A 369 0.58 -5.97 29.94
C SER A 369 0.04 -6.87 28.81
N TYR A 370 0.74 -7.95 28.45
CA TYR A 370 0.35 -8.90 27.40
C TYR A 370 0.33 -10.35 27.88
N PRO A 371 -0.51 -10.71 28.88
CA PRO A 371 -0.58 -12.07 29.41
C PRO A 371 -0.96 -13.12 28.36
N GLU A 372 -1.63 -12.72 27.27
CA GLU A 372 -1.98 -13.60 26.15
C GLU A 372 -0.78 -14.20 25.42
N PHE A 373 0.42 -13.63 25.52
CA PHE A 373 1.60 -14.22 24.88
C PHE A 373 1.94 -15.61 25.46
N SER A 374 1.54 -15.89 26.71
CA SER A 374 1.69 -17.21 27.30
C SER A 374 0.77 -18.30 26.73
N GLN A 375 -0.27 -17.89 25.97
CA GLN A 375 -1.25 -18.80 25.37
C GLN A 375 -1.02 -19.01 23.88
N VAL A 376 -0.04 -18.31 23.29
CA VAL A 376 0.29 -18.43 21.87
C VAL A 376 0.95 -19.79 21.60
N PRO A 377 0.49 -20.54 20.58
CA PRO A 377 1.14 -21.78 20.18
C PRO A 377 2.60 -21.56 19.79
N ASP A 378 3.52 -22.33 20.36
CA ASP A 378 4.96 -22.24 20.05
C ASP A 378 5.37 -23.03 18.78
N CYS A 379 4.43 -23.81 18.23
CA CYS A 379 4.58 -24.62 17.02
C CYS A 379 5.84 -25.55 17.04
N GLN A 380 6.30 -25.97 18.21
CA GLN A 380 7.55 -26.77 18.35
C GLN A 380 7.46 -28.17 17.73
N GLU A 381 6.29 -28.79 17.77
CA GLU A 381 6.09 -30.09 17.12
C GLU A 381 6.28 -29.98 15.61
N LEU A 382 5.64 -28.98 15.00
CA LEU A 382 5.77 -28.68 13.59
C LEU A 382 7.22 -28.32 13.22
N TYR A 383 7.88 -27.49 14.04
CA TYR A 383 9.30 -27.16 13.85
C TYR A 383 10.17 -28.41 13.76
N ASN A 384 10.03 -29.33 14.74
CA ASN A 384 10.82 -30.54 14.80
C ASN A 384 10.54 -31.47 13.60
N GLU A 385 9.26 -31.60 13.21
CA GLU A 385 8.87 -32.39 12.05
C GLU A 385 9.52 -31.86 10.77
N ILE A 386 9.41 -30.55 10.50
CA ILE A 386 9.97 -29.97 9.27
C ILE A 386 11.49 -29.99 9.26
N LYS A 387 12.14 -29.68 10.38
CA LYS A 387 13.60 -29.68 10.53
C LYS A 387 14.18 -31.06 10.27
N ASN A 388 13.48 -32.11 10.72
CA ASN A 388 13.89 -33.49 10.46
C ASN A 388 13.64 -33.91 8.99
N ALA A 389 12.67 -33.29 8.32
CA ALA A 389 12.32 -33.62 6.94
C ALA A 389 13.28 -32.99 5.93
N ILE A 390 13.54 -31.68 6.02
CA ILE A 390 14.22 -30.88 5.00
C ILE A 390 15.72 -30.72 5.31
N VAL A 391 16.55 -30.78 4.26
CA VAL A 391 18.01 -30.54 4.38
C VAL A 391 18.31 -29.06 4.69
N GLU A 392 19.45 -28.78 5.34
CA GLU A 392 19.88 -27.41 5.70
C GLU A 392 20.05 -26.48 4.48
N ASN A 393 20.44 -27.01 3.32
CA ASN A 393 20.63 -26.25 2.08
C ASN A 393 19.82 -26.87 0.93
N PRO A 394 18.49 -26.69 0.91
CA PRO A 394 17.67 -27.27 -0.14
C PRO A 394 17.88 -26.57 -1.49
N PRO A 395 17.68 -27.28 -2.60
CA PRO A 395 17.75 -26.70 -3.94
C PRO A 395 16.69 -25.61 -4.14
N LEU A 396 16.88 -24.79 -5.18
CA LEU A 396 15.91 -23.75 -5.55
C LEU A 396 14.57 -24.35 -6.00
N THR A 397 14.61 -25.47 -6.68
CA THR A 397 13.44 -26.12 -7.27
C THR A 397 13.40 -27.60 -6.93
N LEU A 398 12.19 -28.14 -6.78
CA LEU A 398 11.98 -29.58 -6.59
C LEU A 398 12.51 -30.44 -7.75
N LYS A 399 12.66 -29.88 -8.95
CA LYS A 399 13.17 -30.59 -10.13
C LYS A 399 14.65 -30.99 -10.01
N GLU A 400 15.40 -30.30 -9.15
CA GLU A 400 16.81 -30.64 -8.91
C GLU A 400 16.98 -31.86 -8.02
N GLY A 401 15.98 -32.14 -7.17
CA GLY A 401 15.99 -33.20 -6.17
C GLY A 401 17.02 -32.97 -5.07
N GLY A 402 16.93 -33.73 -3.98
CA GLY A 402 17.80 -33.59 -2.82
C GLY A 402 17.24 -32.63 -1.75
N VAL A 403 15.93 -32.61 -1.61
CA VAL A 403 15.20 -31.73 -0.69
C VAL A 403 15.14 -32.30 0.73
N PHE A 404 15.01 -33.62 0.86
CA PHE A 404 14.78 -34.30 2.14
C PHE A 404 16.08 -34.83 2.77
N ASN A 405 16.11 -34.93 4.07
CA ASN A 405 17.16 -35.55 4.83
C ASN A 405 17.22 -37.06 4.57
N ASP A 406 18.40 -37.66 4.72
CA ASP A 406 18.56 -39.13 4.74
C ASP A 406 17.85 -39.70 6.00
N GLY A 407 17.11 -40.80 5.83
CA GLY A 407 16.33 -41.41 6.88
C GLY A 407 14.89 -40.87 7.04
N TYR A 408 14.49 -39.84 6.29
CA TYR A 408 13.12 -39.31 6.33
C TYR A 408 12.09 -40.28 5.74
N ASN A 409 12.44 -40.92 4.61
CA ASN A 409 11.56 -41.90 3.96
C ASN A 409 12.37 -43.08 3.42
N GLN A 410 11.99 -44.30 3.81
CA GLN A 410 12.72 -45.52 3.44
C GLN A 410 12.76 -45.77 1.91
N GLU A 411 11.66 -45.52 1.23
CA GLU A 411 11.58 -45.69 -0.25
C GLU A 411 12.49 -44.70 -0.97
N LEU A 412 12.52 -43.46 -0.52
CA LEU A 412 13.42 -42.43 -1.06
C LEU A 412 14.89 -42.80 -0.85
N ASP A 413 15.22 -43.30 0.33
CA ASP A 413 16.60 -43.75 0.65
C ASP A 413 17.04 -44.94 -0.21
N GLU A 414 16.11 -45.85 -0.51
CA GLU A 414 16.38 -46.98 -1.39
C GLU A 414 16.64 -46.53 -2.82
N VAL A 415 15.80 -45.62 -3.34
CA VAL A 415 15.97 -45.04 -4.71
C VAL A 415 17.29 -44.25 -4.79
N ARG A 416 17.65 -43.47 -3.73
CA ARG A 416 18.91 -42.75 -3.65
C ARG A 416 20.12 -43.71 -3.67
N ARG A 417 20.03 -44.85 -2.95
CA ARG A 417 21.07 -45.88 -2.93
C ARG A 417 21.28 -46.51 -4.31
N ILE A 418 20.18 -46.80 -5.05
CA ILE A 418 20.21 -47.28 -6.41
C ILE A 418 20.91 -46.27 -7.34
N ALA A 419 20.47 -44.98 -7.26
CA ALA A 419 21.07 -43.93 -8.10
C ALA A 419 22.54 -43.69 -7.79
N LYS A 420 22.99 -43.78 -6.52
CA LYS A 420 24.39 -43.68 -6.11
C LYS A 420 25.21 -44.84 -6.63
N LYS A 421 24.73 -46.09 -6.42
CA LYS A 421 25.41 -47.29 -6.96
C LYS A 421 25.55 -47.23 -8.48
N GLY A 422 24.59 -46.68 -9.20
CA GLY A 422 24.66 -46.45 -10.62
C GLY A 422 25.81 -45.48 -11.03
N LYS A 423 26.03 -44.41 -10.27
CA LYS A 423 27.14 -43.48 -10.52
C LYS A 423 28.50 -44.14 -10.19
N ASP A 424 28.58 -44.90 -9.10
CA ASP A 424 29.80 -45.64 -8.75
C ASP A 424 30.17 -46.66 -9.82
N PHE A 425 29.14 -47.38 -10.36
CA PHE A 425 29.31 -48.29 -11.48
C PHE A 425 29.90 -47.60 -12.73
N ILE A 426 29.47 -46.38 -13.08
CA ILE A 426 30.03 -45.63 -14.21
C ILE A 426 31.51 -45.35 -14.02
N LEU A 427 31.95 -45.04 -12.79
CA LEU A 427 33.38 -44.85 -12.48
C LEU A 427 34.17 -46.15 -12.55
N GLU A 428 33.61 -47.25 -12.06
CA GLU A 428 34.16 -48.58 -12.15
C GLU A 428 34.28 -49.06 -13.62
N LEU A 429 33.24 -48.80 -14.42
CA LEU A 429 33.21 -49.09 -15.84
C LEU A 429 34.33 -48.31 -16.58
N GLU A 430 34.52 -47.05 -16.29
CA GLU A 430 35.59 -46.24 -16.86
C GLU A 430 36.97 -46.86 -16.55
N ALA A 431 37.20 -47.27 -15.32
CA ALA A 431 38.45 -47.93 -14.92
C ALA A 431 38.63 -49.28 -15.63
N LYS A 432 37.60 -50.13 -15.66
CA LYS A 432 37.57 -51.41 -16.35
C LYS A 432 37.82 -51.28 -17.85
N GLU A 433 37.17 -50.30 -18.49
CA GLU A 433 37.35 -50.09 -19.93
C GLU A 433 38.73 -49.47 -20.28
N ARG A 434 39.31 -48.66 -19.40
CA ARG A 434 40.72 -48.21 -19.56
C ARG A 434 41.71 -49.35 -19.51
N GLU A 435 41.49 -50.30 -18.58
CA GLU A 435 42.35 -51.51 -18.49
C GLU A 435 42.15 -52.46 -19.69
N ARG A 436 40.89 -52.73 -20.08
CA ARG A 436 40.53 -53.61 -21.18
C ARG A 436 41.03 -53.12 -22.55
N THR A 437 40.99 -51.83 -22.81
CA THR A 437 41.38 -51.22 -24.09
C THR A 437 42.82 -50.76 -24.09
N GLY A 438 43.50 -50.67 -22.95
CA GLY A 438 44.80 -50.06 -22.80
C GLY A 438 44.84 -48.52 -23.02
N VAL A 439 43.75 -47.90 -23.22
CA VAL A 439 43.60 -46.45 -23.51
C VAL A 439 43.47 -45.64 -22.22
N LYS A 440 44.57 -45.14 -21.67
CA LYS A 440 44.63 -44.36 -20.44
C LYS A 440 43.79 -43.07 -20.49
N SER A 441 43.57 -42.51 -21.69
CA SER A 441 42.82 -41.26 -21.91
C SER A 441 41.33 -41.46 -22.14
N LEU A 442 40.81 -42.69 -22.07
CA LEU A 442 39.40 -43.03 -22.18
C LEU A 442 38.63 -42.38 -21.02
N LYS A 443 37.48 -41.75 -21.33
CA LYS A 443 36.55 -41.17 -20.34
C LYS A 443 35.15 -41.59 -20.61
N VAL A 444 34.38 -41.88 -19.57
CA VAL A 444 32.94 -41.99 -19.65
C VAL A 444 32.33 -40.62 -19.36
N GLY A 445 31.53 -40.10 -20.29
CA GLY A 445 30.88 -38.82 -20.19
C GLY A 445 29.36 -38.94 -20.37
N TYR A 446 28.63 -37.88 -20.02
CA TYR A 446 27.18 -37.77 -20.23
C TYR A 446 26.85 -36.56 -21.10
N ASN A 447 25.95 -36.74 -22.03
CA ASN A 447 25.40 -35.64 -22.84
C ASN A 447 23.85 -35.76 -22.89
N ARG A 448 23.15 -34.66 -22.72
CA ARG A 448 21.65 -34.65 -22.73
C ARG A 448 21.00 -35.21 -23.98
N ILE A 449 21.69 -35.11 -25.15
CA ILE A 449 21.15 -35.57 -26.45
C ILE A 449 21.47 -37.05 -26.67
N PHE A 450 22.64 -37.49 -26.25
CA PHE A 450 23.18 -38.83 -26.60
C PHE A 450 23.27 -39.79 -25.40
N GLY A 451 23.00 -39.28 -24.18
CA GLY A 451 23.13 -40.06 -22.95
C GLY A 451 24.60 -40.29 -22.52
N TYR A 452 24.85 -41.39 -21.81
CA TYR A 452 26.19 -41.77 -21.44
C TYR A 452 26.96 -42.29 -22.64
N PHE A 453 28.24 -41.95 -22.73
CA PHE A 453 29.14 -42.37 -23.83
C PHE A 453 30.57 -42.58 -23.31
N ILE A 454 31.28 -43.45 -24.01
CA ILE A 454 32.73 -43.68 -23.83
C ILE A 454 33.44 -42.82 -24.88
N GLU A 455 34.25 -41.87 -24.47
CA GLU A 455 35.00 -40.98 -25.36
C GLU A 455 36.46 -41.47 -25.50
N VAL A 456 36.84 -41.73 -26.73
CA VAL A 456 38.20 -42.15 -27.09
C VAL A 456 38.78 -41.16 -28.08
N ARG A 457 40.00 -40.67 -27.81
CA ARG A 457 40.71 -39.75 -28.74
C ARG A 457 41.03 -40.46 -30.04
N ASN A 458 40.90 -39.75 -31.16
CA ASN A 458 41.07 -40.33 -32.49
C ASN A 458 42.45 -41.03 -32.68
N GLY A 459 43.52 -40.59 -32.02
CA GLY A 459 44.86 -41.26 -32.08
C GLY A 459 44.92 -42.63 -31.41
N ASN A 460 43.91 -43.02 -30.63
CA ASN A 460 43.87 -44.32 -29.93
C ASN A 460 42.72 -45.24 -30.46
N LEU A 461 42.11 -44.91 -31.59
CA LEU A 461 41.03 -45.70 -32.17
C LEU A 461 41.48 -47.06 -32.61
N SER A 462 42.74 -47.22 -32.99
CA SER A 462 43.35 -48.51 -33.36
C SER A 462 43.39 -49.55 -32.23
N ASN A 463 43.26 -49.07 -30.98
CA ASN A 463 43.19 -49.93 -29.79
C ASN A 463 41.82 -50.49 -29.55
N ILE A 464 40.76 -49.93 -30.22
CA ILE A 464 39.40 -50.38 -30.11
C ILE A 464 39.15 -51.49 -31.10
N LYS A 465 39.02 -52.71 -30.59
CA LYS A 465 38.74 -53.89 -31.39
C LYS A 465 37.26 -54.15 -31.49
N ASP A 466 36.80 -54.75 -32.58
CA ASP A 466 35.39 -55.08 -32.78
C ASP A 466 34.80 -56.01 -31.70
N GLU A 467 35.62 -56.89 -31.11
CA GLU A 467 35.29 -57.76 -29.99
C GLU A 467 34.91 -57.03 -28.70
N PHE A 468 35.17 -55.72 -28.58
CA PHE A 468 34.81 -54.92 -27.41
C PHE A 468 33.37 -54.43 -27.41
N GLY A 469 32.61 -54.57 -28.52
CA GLY A 469 31.20 -54.22 -28.65
C GLY A 469 30.94 -52.71 -28.59
N TYR A 470 31.93 -51.88 -29.06
CA TYR A 470 31.77 -50.45 -29.14
C TYR A 470 31.00 -50.05 -30.41
N HIS A 471 29.87 -49.42 -30.24
CA HIS A 471 29.08 -48.83 -31.33
C HIS A 471 29.34 -47.31 -31.38
N ALA A 472 29.92 -46.80 -32.50
CA ALA A 472 30.16 -45.39 -32.67
C ALA A 472 28.83 -44.61 -32.77
N LYS A 473 28.61 -43.62 -31.90
CA LYS A 473 27.44 -42.73 -31.90
C LYS A 473 27.73 -41.36 -32.50
N GLN A 474 28.95 -40.84 -32.27
CA GLN A 474 29.32 -39.52 -32.75
C GLN A 474 30.85 -39.46 -32.97
N THR A 475 31.26 -38.98 -34.13
CA THR A 475 32.65 -38.68 -34.42
C THR A 475 32.87 -37.18 -34.36
N LEU A 476 33.80 -36.76 -33.50
CA LEU A 476 34.23 -35.37 -33.32
C LEU A 476 35.61 -35.19 -33.98
N ALA A 477 36.06 -33.94 -34.16
CA ALA A 477 37.36 -33.63 -34.76
C ALA A 477 38.53 -34.31 -34.01
N ASN A 478 38.47 -34.44 -32.68
CA ASN A 478 39.59 -34.97 -31.87
C ASN A 478 39.26 -36.27 -31.10
N ALA A 479 38.02 -36.74 -31.12
CA ALA A 479 37.58 -37.93 -30.39
C ALA A 479 36.39 -38.59 -31.06
N THR A 480 36.17 -39.89 -30.79
CA THR A 480 34.96 -40.59 -31.17
C THR A 480 34.26 -41.11 -29.92
N ARG A 481 32.95 -40.96 -29.91
CA ARG A 481 32.06 -41.34 -28.79
C ARG A 481 31.38 -42.67 -29.14
N PHE A 482 31.53 -43.61 -28.22
CA PHE A 482 31.00 -44.96 -28.35
C PHE A 482 29.99 -45.27 -27.26
N VAL A 483 29.14 -46.26 -27.54
CA VAL A 483 28.19 -46.82 -26.56
C VAL A 483 28.34 -48.33 -26.57
N THR A 484 28.31 -48.95 -25.40
CA THR A 484 28.20 -50.40 -25.24
C THR A 484 26.81 -50.81 -24.74
N GLN A 485 26.45 -52.06 -24.94
CA GLN A 485 25.17 -52.55 -24.46
C GLN A 485 25.06 -52.49 -22.91
N GLU A 486 26.16 -52.83 -22.21
CA GLU A 486 26.25 -52.74 -20.75
C GLU A 486 26.04 -51.30 -20.25
N LEU A 487 26.66 -50.31 -20.93
CA LEU A 487 26.46 -48.90 -20.60
C LEU A 487 25.04 -48.43 -20.80
N LYS A 488 24.38 -48.90 -21.89
CA LYS A 488 23.00 -48.51 -22.21
C LYS A 488 22.00 -49.05 -21.19
N GLU A 489 22.12 -50.32 -20.81
CA GLU A 489 21.26 -50.92 -19.79
C GLU A 489 21.39 -50.25 -18.42
N LYS A 490 22.63 -49.87 -18.04
CA LYS A 490 22.86 -49.13 -16.79
C LYS A 490 22.38 -47.68 -16.86
N GLU A 491 22.51 -47.05 -17.99
CA GLU A 491 21.97 -45.73 -18.27
C GLU A 491 20.46 -45.72 -18.02
N GLU A 492 19.72 -46.62 -18.59
CA GLU A 492 18.24 -46.73 -18.40
C GLU A 492 17.89 -46.89 -16.91
N GLN A 493 18.65 -47.74 -16.17
CA GLN A 493 18.46 -47.91 -14.72
C GLN A 493 18.71 -46.63 -13.92
N ILE A 494 19.80 -45.90 -14.24
CA ILE A 494 20.19 -44.67 -13.56
C ILE A 494 19.17 -43.57 -13.83
N LEU A 495 18.77 -43.40 -15.10
CA LEU A 495 17.81 -42.39 -15.50
C LEU A 495 16.45 -42.64 -14.84
N HIS A 496 15.96 -43.89 -14.88
CA HIS A 496 14.72 -44.28 -14.23
C HIS A 496 14.76 -44.04 -12.70
N ALA A 497 15.89 -44.38 -12.04
CA ALA A 497 16.06 -44.10 -10.61
C ALA A 497 16.07 -42.60 -10.31
N GLN A 498 16.67 -41.76 -11.15
CA GLN A 498 16.67 -40.31 -11.00
C GLN A 498 15.26 -39.70 -11.16
N GLU A 499 14.54 -40.14 -12.19
CA GLU A 499 13.15 -39.68 -12.41
C GLU A 499 12.23 -40.09 -11.26
N THR A 500 12.35 -41.35 -10.82
CA THR A 500 11.58 -41.87 -9.67
C THR A 500 11.90 -41.09 -8.39
N LYS A 501 13.18 -40.79 -8.15
CA LYS A 501 13.62 -39.94 -7.02
C LYS A 501 12.93 -38.61 -7.04
N VAL A 502 12.95 -37.88 -8.18
CA VAL A 502 12.35 -36.54 -8.28
C VAL A 502 10.83 -36.60 -8.09
N LYS A 503 10.16 -37.58 -8.71
CA LYS A 503 8.70 -37.76 -8.55
C LYS A 503 8.32 -38.06 -7.10
N LEU A 504 9.10 -38.91 -6.42
CA LEU A 504 8.86 -39.26 -5.03
C LEU A 504 9.10 -38.06 -4.11
N GLU A 505 10.20 -37.30 -4.32
CA GLU A 505 10.45 -36.06 -3.57
C GLU A 505 9.36 -35.01 -3.80
N GLN A 506 8.80 -34.88 -5.01
CA GLN A 506 7.64 -34.01 -5.28
C GLN A 506 6.39 -34.44 -4.51
N SER A 507 6.08 -35.74 -4.48
CA SER A 507 4.96 -36.27 -3.71
C SER A 507 5.13 -36.03 -2.21
N LEU A 508 6.28 -36.39 -1.65
CA LEU A 508 6.62 -36.18 -0.24
C LEU A 508 6.58 -34.71 0.15
N PHE A 509 6.98 -33.80 -0.76
CA PHE A 509 6.92 -32.37 -0.51
C PHE A 509 5.46 -31.86 -0.48
N SER A 510 4.62 -32.35 -1.38
CA SER A 510 3.18 -32.05 -1.36
C SER A 510 2.53 -32.53 -0.06
N ASP A 511 2.88 -33.75 0.39
CA ASP A 511 2.36 -34.30 1.66
C ASP A 511 2.84 -33.45 2.87
N LEU A 512 4.09 -32.97 2.85
CA LEU A 512 4.61 -32.08 3.88
C LEU A 512 3.86 -30.74 3.91
N LEU A 513 3.58 -30.14 2.74
CA LEU A 513 2.78 -28.91 2.67
C LEU A 513 1.36 -29.14 3.21
N LEU A 514 0.72 -30.27 2.89
CA LEU A 514 -0.58 -30.64 3.43
C LEU A 514 -0.55 -30.84 4.95
N ARG A 515 0.57 -31.32 5.51
CA ARG A 515 0.76 -31.44 6.96
C ARG A 515 0.88 -30.05 7.60
N ILE A 516 1.71 -29.14 7.04
CA ILE A 516 1.87 -27.76 7.52
C ILE A 516 0.52 -27.02 7.50
N LYS A 517 -0.27 -27.25 6.46
CA LYS A 517 -1.60 -26.61 6.30
C LYS A 517 -2.54 -26.92 7.47
N LYS A 518 -2.42 -28.06 8.16
CA LYS A 518 -3.26 -28.39 9.32
C LYS A 518 -3.05 -27.47 10.51
N ASP A 519 -1.83 -26.92 10.64
CA ASP A 519 -1.44 -26.05 11.75
C ASP A 519 -1.51 -24.56 11.34
N LEU A 520 -2.22 -24.24 10.26
CA LEU A 520 -2.27 -22.89 9.68
C LEU A 520 -2.76 -21.83 10.67
N PHE A 521 -3.79 -22.15 11.48
CA PHE A 521 -4.31 -21.21 12.50
C PHE A 521 -3.29 -20.93 13.60
N ASP A 522 -2.56 -21.95 14.03
CA ASP A 522 -1.49 -21.80 15.05
C ASP A 522 -0.33 -20.97 14.49
N LEU A 523 0.03 -21.17 13.21
CA LEU A 523 1.03 -20.37 12.53
C LEU A 523 0.61 -18.90 12.43
N HIS A 524 -0.66 -18.61 12.11
CA HIS A 524 -1.18 -17.24 12.07
C HIS A 524 -1.22 -16.60 13.46
N ALA A 525 -1.64 -17.33 14.50
CA ALA A 525 -1.64 -16.84 15.89
C ALA A 525 -0.21 -16.50 16.36
N CYS A 526 0.76 -17.37 16.04
CA CYS A 526 2.17 -17.14 16.31
C CYS A 526 2.69 -15.91 15.53
N ALA A 527 2.40 -15.79 14.23
CA ALA A 527 2.81 -14.66 13.40
C ALA A 527 2.26 -13.32 13.93
N GLN A 528 1.01 -13.30 14.39
CA GLN A 528 0.38 -12.11 14.97
C GLN A 528 1.06 -11.69 16.29
N ALA A 529 1.43 -12.66 17.14
CA ALA A 529 2.17 -12.39 18.36
C ALA A 529 3.58 -11.84 18.04
N LEU A 530 4.32 -12.52 17.15
CA LEU A 530 5.66 -12.10 16.76
C LEU A 530 5.66 -10.70 16.12
N SER A 531 4.71 -10.40 15.25
CA SER A 531 4.58 -9.06 14.66
C SER A 531 4.26 -8.00 15.71
N THR A 532 3.41 -8.31 16.70
CA THR A 532 3.09 -7.40 17.82
C THR A 532 4.32 -7.12 18.68
N ILE A 533 5.08 -8.16 19.03
CA ILE A 533 6.32 -8.02 19.79
C ILE A 533 7.33 -7.18 19.01
N ASP A 534 7.49 -7.40 17.71
CA ASP A 534 8.40 -6.64 16.84
C ASP A 534 8.05 -5.15 16.82
N VAL A 535 6.76 -4.80 16.70
CA VAL A 535 6.31 -3.40 16.76
C VAL A 535 6.59 -2.78 18.12
N LEU A 536 6.30 -3.48 19.22
CA LEU A 536 6.56 -2.99 20.59
C LEU A 536 8.05 -2.75 20.81
N VAL A 537 8.92 -3.66 20.37
CA VAL A 537 10.38 -3.51 20.41
C VAL A 537 10.82 -2.33 19.55
N SER A 538 10.31 -2.19 18.31
CA SER A 538 10.60 -1.07 17.41
C SER A 538 10.29 0.29 18.04
N LEU A 539 9.09 0.42 18.65
CA LEU A 539 8.66 1.65 19.33
C LEU A 539 9.46 1.93 20.61
N ALA A 540 9.87 0.90 21.34
CA ALA A 540 10.72 1.03 22.53
C ALA A 540 12.14 1.47 22.15
N ILE A 541 12.69 0.98 21.04
CA ILE A 541 13.97 1.42 20.49
C ILE A 541 13.90 2.92 20.14
N LEU A 542 12.89 3.31 19.38
CA LEU A 542 12.68 4.70 18.97
C LEU A 542 12.53 5.61 20.19
N ALA A 543 11.71 5.22 21.18
CA ALA A 543 11.49 5.97 22.42
C ALA A 543 12.77 6.11 23.27
N SER A 544 13.62 5.08 23.27
CA SER A 544 14.91 5.12 23.98
C SER A 544 15.94 6.00 23.27
N GLU A 545 16.10 5.84 21.94
CA GLU A 545 17.07 6.59 21.13
C GLU A 545 16.78 8.08 21.08
N LYS A 546 15.49 8.46 21.02
CA LYS A 546 15.04 9.84 20.87
C LYS A 546 14.64 10.51 22.18
N GLY A 547 14.62 9.78 23.30
CA GLY A 547 14.19 10.32 24.58
C GLY A 547 12.71 10.69 24.65
N TYR A 548 11.85 9.96 23.90
CA TYR A 548 10.40 10.21 23.87
C TYR A 548 9.74 9.90 25.20
N VAL A 549 8.66 10.60 25.49
CA VAL A 549 7.89 10.46 26.75
C VAL A 549 6.56 9.76 26.51
N CYS A 550 6.08 9.06 27.55
CA CYS A 550 4.76 8.45 27.53
C CYS A 550 3.69 9.53 27.72
N PRO A 551 2.77 9.72 26.76
CA PRO A 551 1.66 10.64 26.95
C PRO A 551 0.62 10.05 27.90
N VAL A 552 0.01 10.91 28.73
CA VAL A 552 -1.05 10.55 29.66
C VAL A 552 -2.40 10.93 29.04
N PHE A 553 -3.33 9.97 29.02
CA PHE A 553 -4.69 10.23 28.59
C PHE A 553 -5.62 10.45 29.78
N HIS A 554 -6.53 11.40 29.66
CA HIS A 554 -7.52 11.73 30.67
C HIS A 554 -8.92 11.88 30.08
N PRO A 555 -9.98 11.72 30.87
CA PRO A 555 -11.36 11.80 30.38
C PRO A 555 -11.82 13.25 30.15
N GLY A 556 -11.03 14.26 30.56
CA GLY A 556 -11.32 15.68 30.33
C GLY A 556 -11.05 16.06 28.87
N TYR A 557 -11.13 17.38 28.60
CA TYR A 557 -11.07 17.89 27.22
C TYR A 557 -9.89 18.86 27.00
N ASN A 558 -9.06 19.05 28.00
CA ASN A 558 -7.89 19.90 27.90
C ASN A 558 -6.75 19.21 27.18
N VAL A 559 -5.93 19.98 26.51
CA VAL A 559 -4.68 19.59 25.88
C VAL A 559 -3.52 20.29 26.56
N ASN A 560 -2.48 19.58 26.96
CA ASN A 560 -1.30 20.13 27.56
C ASN A 560 -0.04 19.37 27.11
N VAL A 561 0.56 19.83 26.02
CA VAL A 561 1.82 19.32 25.50
C VAL A 561 2.90 20.38 25.72
N VAL A 562 3.95 20.03 26.46
CA VAL A 562 5.06 20.93 26.76
C VAL A 562 6.27 20.53 25.93
N GLU A 563 6.89 21.51 25.27
CA GLU A 563 8.06 21.32 24.40
C GLU A 563 7.86 20.22 23.34
N GLY A 564 6.68 20.19 22.73
CA GLY A 564 6.36 19.28 21.61
C GLY A 564 7.23 19.54 20.39
N LYS A 565 7.58 18.47 19.64
CA LYS A 565 8.41 18.56 18.44
C LYS A 565 7.82 17.75 17.30
N HIS A 566 8.08 18.19 16.08
CA HIS A 566 7.75 17.43 14.88
C HIS A 566 8.70 16.24 14.75
N PRO A 567 8.21 14.97 14.78
CA PRO A 567 9.07 13.79 14.89
C PRO A 567 10.11 13.68 13.78
N ILE A 568 9.71 13.91 12.53
CA ILE A 568 10.58 13.77 11.36
C ILE A 568 11.54 14.95 11.24
N LEU A 569 11.07 16.19 11.46
CA LEU A 569 11.89 17.38 11.29
C LEU A 569 12.95 17.51 12.40
N ASP A 570 12.62 17.14 13.64
CA ASP A 570 13.60 17.11 14.74
C ASP A 570 14.78 16.18 14.43
N ASP A 571 14.50 15.01 13.82
CA ASP A 571 15.55 14.08 13.39
C ASP A 571 16.41 14.61 12.23
N ARG A 572 15.78 15.23 11.24
CA ARG A 572 16.46 15.73 10.03
C ARG A 572 17.35 16.95 10.31
N MET A 573 16.94 17.81 11.24
CA MET A 573 17.63 19.07 11.53
C MET A 573 18.89 18.91 12.40
N LYS A 574 19.67 17.84 12.24
CA LYS A 574 20.88 17.48 13.04
C LYS A 574 21.86 18.61 13.26
N LYS A 575 21.95 19.61 12.35
CA LYS A 575 22.86 20.79 12.45
C LYS A 575 22.17 22.05 12.95
N LYS A 576 20.87 22.20 12.77
CA LYS A 576 20.05 23.32 13.28
C LYS A 576 19.03 22.69 14.23
N ARG A 577 19.10 23.05 15.50
CA ARG A 577 18.20 22.52 16.51
C ARG A 577 16.76 22.87 16.18
N TYR A 578 15.88 21.86 16.08
CA TYR A 578 14.44 22.08 15.95
C TYR A 578 13.93 22.87 17.17
N VAL A 579 13.04 23.85 16.94
CA VAL A 579 12.45 24.62 18.02
C VAL A 579 11.18 23.95 18.48
N SER A 580 11.16 23.49 19.72
CA SER A 580 9.98 22.90 20.34
C SER A 580 8.91 23.96 20.64
N ASN A 581 7.64 23.56 20.58
CA ASN A 581 6.50 24.40 20.87
C ASN A 581 5.55 23.75 21.89
N ASP A 582 4.98 24.56 22.77
CA ASP A 582 3.91 24.13 23.64
C ASP A 582 2.60 24.11 22.85
N TRP A 583 1.72 23.17 23.21
CA TRP A 583 0.34 23.15 22.75
C TRP A 583 -0.57 23.00 23.96
N LYS A 584 -1.19 24.11 24.33
CA LYS A 584 -2.06 24.20 25.51
C LYS A 584 -3.42 24.73 25.07
N MET A 585 -4.46 24.01 25.41
CA MET A 585 -5.84 24.44 25.26
C MET A 585 -6.60 23.96 26.49
N SER A 586 -7.24 24.89 27.22
CA SER A 586 -8.07 24.55 28.37
C SER A 586 -9.33 23.78 27.95
N GLU A 587 -10.10 23.30 28.89
CA GLU A 587 -11.35 22.58 28.58
C GLU A 587 -12.34 23.45 27.79
N ASP A 588 -12.40 24.74 28.13
CA ASP A 588 -13.32 25.71 27.53
C ASP A 588 -12.78 26.35 26.24
N GLU A 589 -11.51 26.17 25.90
CA GLU A 589 -10.95 26.66 24.65
C GLU A 589 -11.14 25.67 23.51
N HIS A 590 -11.89 26.11 22.49
CA HIS A 590 -12.18 25.29 21.32
C HIS A 590 -11.27 25.60 20.15
N VAL A 591 -10.98 26.88 19.91
CA VAL A 591 -10.26 27.33 18.72
C VAL A 591 -8.99 28.09 19.11
N GLN A 592 -7.88 27.72 18.49
CA GLN A 592 -6.62 28.44 18.52
C GLN A 592 -6.37 29.08 17.15
N LEU A 593 -6.48 30.42 17.12
CA LEU A 593 -6.23 31.22 15.92
C LEU A 593 -4.73 31.52 15.80
N ILE A 594 -4.12 31.06 14.72
CA ILE A 594 -2.66 31.12 14.52
C ILE A 594 -2.34 32.16 13.46
N THR A 595 -1.68 33.27 13.84
CA THR A 595 -1.28 34.33 12.92
C THR A 595 0.24 34.39 12.74
N GLY A 596 0.66 35.10 11.72
CA GLY A 596 2.08 35.30 11.41
C GLY A 596 2.47 34.94 9.96
N PRO A 597 3.74 35.10 9.57
CA PRO A 597 4.22 34.90 8.22
C PRO A 597 4.24 33.41 7.82
N ASN A 598 4.08 33.10 6.52
CA ASN A 598 4.04 31.71 6.01
C ASN A 598 5.31 30.90 6.31
N MET A 599 6.47 31.54 6.27
CA MET A 599 7.75 30.90 6.59
C MET A 599 7.99 30.74 8.11
N GLY A 600 7.09 31.22 8.94
CA GLY A 600 7.19 31.18 10.40
C GLY A 600 6.90 29.85 11.05
N GLY A 601 6.42 28.84 10.28
CA GLY A 601 6.22 27.48 10.78
C GLY A 601 4.80 27.16 11.27
N LYS A 602 3.77 27.99 10.95
CA LYS A 602 2.36 27.76 11.32
C LYS A 602 1.86 26.36 10.94
N SER A 603 1.93 26.01 9.64
CA SER A 603 1.50 24.70 9.11
C SER A 603 2.32 23.55 9.72
N THR A 604 3.60 23.78 10.01
CA THR A 604 4.48 22.79 10.68
C THR A 604 4.02 22.54 12.11
N TYR A 605 3.66 23.58 12.85
CA TYR A 605 3.13 23.49 14.21
C TYR A 605 1.80 22.71 14.26
N MET A 606 0.88 23.02 13.33
CA MET A 606 -0.40 22.32 13.24
C MET A 606 -0.18 20.83 12.92
N ARG A 607 0.64 20.54 11.91
CA ARG A 607 0.98 19.15 11.50
C ARG A 607 1.70 18.41 12.63
N GLN A 608 2.64 19.06 13.36
CA GLN A 608 3.28 18.52 14.55
C GLN A 608 2.23 18.00 15.55
N ASN A 609 1.26 18.82 15.92
CA ASN A 609 0.29 18.49 16.95
C ASN A 609 -0.62 17.32 16.52
N ALA A 610 -1.06 17.29 15.28
CA ALA A 610 -1.79 16.13 14.74
C ALA A 610 -0.96 14.84 14.76
N LEU A 611 0.33 14.91 14.37
CA LEU A 611 1.24 13.76 14.43
C LEU A 611 1.45 13.27 15.86
N LEU A 612 1.56 14.17 16.84
CA LEU A 612 1.65 13.80 18.25
C LEU A 612 0.40 13.04 18.73
N VAL A 613 -0.79 13.46 18.30
CA VAL A 613 -2.04 12.75 18.58
C VAL A 613 -2.05 11.36 17.95
N VAL A 614 -1.70 11.24 16.67
CA VAL A 614 -1.62 9.95 15.97
C VAL A 614 -0.65 9.01 16.69
N MET A 615 0.57 9.48 17.01
CA MET A 615 1.57 8.70 17.74
C MET A 615 1.08 8.30 19.13
N ALA A 616 0.47 9.21 19.88
CA ALA A 616 -0.07 8.93 21.21
C ALA A 616 -1.18 7.87 21.17
N GLN A 617 -2.17 8.02 20.27
CA GLN A 617 -3.32 7.13 20.18
C GLN A 617 -3.01 5.79 19.52
N MET A 618 -1.95 5.67 18.73
CA MET A 618 -1.48 4.34 18.33
C MET A 618 -0.81 3.56 19.48
N GLY A 619 -0.57 4.22 20.62
CA GLY A 619 0.07 3.65 21.80
C GLY A 619 1.57 3.90 21.89
N SER A 620 2.14 4.77 21.04
CA SER A 620 3.57 5.11 21.07
C SER A 620 3.89 6.21 22.09
N PHE A 621 5.16 6.34 22.42
CA PHE A 621 5.73 7.51 23.08
C PHE A 621 5.93 8.62 22.05
N ILE A 622 5.95 9.89 22.51
CA ILE A 622 5.96 11.06 21.65
C ILE A 622 7.11 12.02 21.96
N PRO A 623 7.57 12.82 20.97
CA PRO A 623 8.62 13.81 21.13
C PRO A 623 8.11 15.06 21.87
N ALA A 624 8.04 15.01 23.18
CA ALA A 624 7.67 16.10 24.05
C ALA A 624 8.42 16.00 25.39
N LYS A 625 8.36 17.04 26.23
CA LYS A 625 8.84 16.97 27.61
C LYS A 625 7.80 16.36 28.54
N THR A 626 6.54 16.76 28.40
CA THR A 626 5.37 16.18 29.05
C THR A 626 4.19 16.31 28.09
N ALA A 627 3.24 15.39 28.19
CA ALA A 627 2.02 15.42 27.39
C ALA A 627 0.83 14.82 28.16
N GLU A 628 -0.23 15.61 28.21
CA GLU A 628 -1.54 15.19 28.69
C GLU A 628 -2.56 15.49 27.59
N LEU A 629 -3.27 14.46 27.13
CA LEU A 629 -4.13 14.53 25.95
C LEU A 629 -5.49 13.93 26.24
N PRO A 630 -6.58 14.49 25.67
CA PRO A 630 -7.85 13.79 25.58
C PRO A 630 -7.77 12.69 24.50
N ILE A 631 -8.77 11.82 24.46
CA ILE A 631 -8.95 10.87 23.34
C ILE A 631 -9.71 11.59 22.22
N PHE A 632 -9.11 11.72 21.06
CA PHE A 632 -9.75 12.22 19.85
C PHE A 632 -10.42 11.09 19.08
N ASP A 633 -11.60 11.36 18.52
CA ASP A 633 -12.34 10.40 17.68
C ASP A 633 -12.04 10.56 16.19
N ARG A 634 -11.74 11.80 15.75
CA ARG A 634 -11.45 12.14 14.34
C ARG A 634 -10.41 13.23 14.23
N ILE A 635 -9.67 13.19 13.13
CA ILE A 635 -8.79 14.30 12.70
C ILE A 635 -9.23 14.73 11.31
N PHE A 636 -9.47 16.03 11.13
CA PHE A 636 -9.70 16.66 9.84
C PHE A 636 -8.60 17.65 9.55
N THR A 637 -8.08 17.61 8.32
CA THR A 637 -7.02 18.54 7.90
C THR A 637 -7.34 19.19 6.57
N ARG A 638 -7.07 20.48 6.52
CA ARG A 638 -6.92 21.24 5.29
C ARG A 638 -5.59 21.98 5.38
N ILE A 639 -4.51 21.36 4.89
CA ILE A 639 -3.14 21.87 4.99
C ILE A 639 -2.48 21.81 3.61
N GLY A 640 -2.10 22.98 3.08
CA GLY A 640 -1.47 23.11 1.76
C GLY A 640 -2.49 23.15 0.62
N ALA A 641 -2.06 23.65 -0.55
CA ALA A 641 -2.82 23.62 -1.79
C ALA A 641 -2.30 22.47 -2.66
N SER A 642 -3.04 21.39 -2.79
CA SER A 642 -2.80 20.40 -3.85
C SER A 642 -3.64 20.80 -5.05
N ASP A 643 -2.99 21.17 -6.15
CA ASP A 643 -3.66 21.30 -7.43
C ASP A 643 -4.03 19.88 -7.91
N ASP A 644 -5.29 19.53 -7.78
CA ASP A 644 -5.81 18.29 -8.37
C ASP A 644 -6.13 18.53 -9.87
N ILE A 645 -5.05 18.58 -10.65
CA ILE A 645 -5.13 18.79 -12.11
C ILE A 645 -5.90 17.65 -12.78
N LEU A 646 -5.93 16.47 -12.18
CA LEU A 646 -6.54 15.26 -12.77
C LEU A 646 -8.07 15.27 -12.70
N THR A 647 -8.67 15.85 -11.64
CA THR A 647 -10.14 15.90 -11.51
C THR A 647 -10.78 17.14 -12.11
N GLY A 648 -9.99 18.11 -12.59
CA GLY A 648 -10.50 19.36 -13.17
C GLY A 648 -11.29 20.26 -12.22
N LYS A 649 -11.24 19.99 -10.90
CA LYS A 649 -11.86 20.83 -9.87
C LYS A 649 -10.96 22.01 -9.55
N SER A 650 -11.55 23.20 -9.30
CA SER A 650 -10.78 24.33 -8.83
C SER A 650 -10.25 24.05 -7.41
N THR A 651 -9.07 24.57 -7.08
CA THR A 651 -8.46 24.48 -5.74
C THR A 651 -9.42 24.94 -4.65
N PHE A 652 -10.21 26.00 -4.89
CA PHE A 652 -11.21 26.48 -3.97
C PHE A 652 -12.38 25.51 -3.76
N MET A 653 -12.83 24.80 -4.81
CA MET A 653 -13.88 23.77 -4.68
C MET A 653 -13.40 22.58 -3.83
N VAL A 654 -12.15 22.13 -4.03
CA VAL A 654 -11.56 21.07 -3.18
C VAL A 654 -11.47 21.53 -1.74
N GLU A 655 -11.00 22.76 -1.50
CA GLU A 655 -10.94 23.38 -0.17
C GLU A 655 -12.29 23.39 0.53
N MET A 656 -13.35 23.78 -0.17
CA MET A 656 -14.71 23.79 0.39
C MET A 656 -15.25 22.38 0.65
N MET A 657 -14.90 21.39 -0.15
CA MET A 657 -15.30 20.00 0.10
C MET A 657 -14.62 19.42 1.34
N GLU A 658 -13.33 19.71 1.56
CA GLU A 658 -12.59 19.27 2.75
C GLU A 658 -13.12 19.98 4.02
N ALA A 659 -13.37 21.28 3.96
CA ALA A 659 -13.98 22.03 5.05
C ALA A 659 -15.39 21.51 5.37
N ASN A 660 -16.20 21.23 4.35
CA ASN A 660 -17.53 20.64 4.53
C ASN A 660 -17.49 19.29 5.25
N ALA A 661 -16.49 18.44 4.96
CA ALA A 661 -16.34 17.17 5.66
C ALA A 661 -16.10 17.36 7.17
N ALA A 662 -15.25 18.34 7.54
CA ALA A 662 -15.05 18.69 8.94
C ALA A 662 -16.33 19.24 9.58
N LEU A 663 -17.02 20.20 8.94
CA LEU A 663 -18.23 20.83 9.49
C LEU A 663 -19.41 19.86 9.64
N CYS A 664 -19.53 18.85 8.76
CA CYS A 664 -20.62 17.87 8.81
C CYS A 664 -20.37 16.70 9.76
N TYR A 665 -19.12 16.28 9.95
CA TYR A 665 -18.80 15.03 10.64
C TYR A 665 -17.97 15.19 11.90
N ALA A 666 -17.44 16.38 12.21
CA ALA A 666 -16.73 16.60 13.45
C ALA A 666 -17.66 16.54 14.66
N THR A 667 -17.13 16.04 15.76
CA THR A 667 -17.75 16.04 17.09
C THR A 667 -16.93 16.94 18.02
N LYS A 668 -17.38 17.16 19.22
CA LYS A 668 -16.59 17.88 20.23
C LYS A 668 -15.26 17.19 20.56
N HIS A 669 -15.13 15.88 20.28
CA HIS A 669 -13.90 15.10 20.48
C HIS A 669 -13.01 15.06 19.24
N SER A 670 -13.32 15.81 18.20
CA SER A 670 -12.51 15.87 16.98
C SER A 670 -11.41 16.92 17.08
N LEU A 671 -10.35 16.72 16.27
CA LEU A 671 -9.29 17.69 16.05
C LEU A 671 -9.39 18.21 14.61
N ILE A 672 -9.49 19.53 14.45
CA ILE A 672 -9.60 20.20 13.16
C ILE A 672 -8.36 21.06 12.92
N LEU A 673 -7.75 20.92 11.75
CA LEU A 673 -6.60 21.71 11.32
C LEU A 673 -6.92 22.42 10.01
N PHE A 674 -7.14 23.70 10.06
CA PHE A 674 -7.46 24.54 8.92
C PHE A 674 -6.34 25.56 8.66
N ASP A 675 -5.64 25.38 7.52
CA ASP A 675 -4.52 26.22 7.13
C ASP A 675 -4.92 27.14 5.98
N GLU A 676 -5.03 28.42 6.25
CA GLU A 676 -5.24 29.51 5.30
C GLU A 676 -6.52 29.37 4.43
N ILE A 677 -7.62 28.96 5.03
CA ILE A 677 -8.92 28.84 4.34
C ILE A 677 -9.39 30.20 3.82
N GLY A 678 -10.01 30.19 2.63
CA GLY A 678 -10.58 31.36 1.96
C GLY A 678 -9.66 32.05 0.98
N ARG A 679 -8.42 31.57 0.74
CA ARG A 679 -7.48 32.18 -0.21
C ARG A 679 -7.85 32.03 -1.68
N GLY A 680 -8.66 31.05 -2.03
CA GLY A 680 -9.00 30.72 -3.42
C GLY A 680 -10.11 31.61 -4.04
N THR A 681 -10.56 32.65 -3.34
CA THR A 681 -11.65 33.55 -3.78
C THR A 681 -11.33 35.02 -3.45
N ALA A 682 -12.29 35.94 -3.67
CA ALA A 682 -12.12 37.34 -3.31
C ALA A 682 -11.92 37.49 -1.79
N THR A 683 -11.08 38.44 -1.37
CA THR A 683 -10.61 38.58 0.02
C THR A 683 -11.78 38.65 1.03
N TYR A 684 -12.80 39.46 0.75
CA TYR A 684 -13.95 39.60 1.66
C TYR A 684 -14.84 38.35 1.71
N ASP A 685 -15.01 37.66 0.57
CA ASP A 685 -15.77 36.41 0.52
C ASP A 685 -15.04 35.30 1.32
N GLY A 686 -13.73 35.20 1.13
CA GLY A 686 -12.89 34.25 1.85
C GLY A 686 -12.88 34.50 3.36
N MET A 687 -12.78 35.77 3.77
CA MET A 687 -12.83 36.18 5.18
C MET A 687 -14.19 35.89 5.81
N ALA A 688 -15.29 36.23 5.13
CA ALA A 688 -16.65 35.98 5.62
C ALA A 688 -16.92 34.47 5.78
N LEU A 689 -16.46 33.63 4.83
CA LEU A 689 -16.57 32.17 4.94
C LEU A 689 -15.74 31.64 6.10
N ALA A 690 -14.50 32.10 6.25
CA ALA A 690 -13.61 31.68 7.33
C ALA A 690 -14.19 32.04 8.70
N GLN A 691 -14.73 33.25 8.87
CA GLN A 691 -15.39 33.68 10.09
C GLN A 691 -16.62 32.83 10.42
N ALA A 692 -17.51 32.63 9.44
CA ALA A 692 -18.71 31.83 9.64
C ALA A 692 -18.39 30.36 10.01
N MET A 693 -17.34 29.77 9.42
CA MET A 693 -16.85 28.44 9.79
C MET A 693 -16.32 28.40 11.23
N LEU A 694 -15.55 29.41 11.64
CA LEU A 694 -15.02 29.52 13.00
C LEU A 694 -16.15 29.64 14.04
N GLU A 695 -17.13 30.51 13.80
CA GLU A 695 -18.32 30.66 14.65
C GLU A 695 -19.12 29.36 14.74
N TYR A 696 -19.34 28.69 13.63
CA TYR A 696 -20.02 27.40 13.60
C TYR A 696 -19.25 26.28 14.33
N ILE A 697 -17.95 26.22 14.18
CA ILE A 697 -17.11 25.25 14.91
C ILE A 697 -17.17 25.51 16.41
N ASP A 698 -17.10 26.76 16.82
CA ASP A 698 -17.11 27.15 18.22
C ASP A 698 -18.48 26.92 18.90
N GLU A 699 -19.54 27.38 18.27
CA GLU A 699 -20.89 27.38 18.88
C GLU A 699 -21.62 26.04 18.72
N ALA A 700 -21.48 25.39 17.55
CA ALA A 700 -22.25 24.21 17.23
C ALA A 700 -21.49 22.89 17.42
N ILE A 701 -20.18 22.88 17.21
CA ILE A 701 -19.37 21.63 17.26
C ILE A 701 -18.59 21.56 18.57
N GLY A 702 -17.87 22.60 18.94
CA GLY A 702 -17.00 22.65 20.12
C GLY A 702 -15.71 21.81 19.98
N ALA A 703 -15.24 21.53 18.76
CA ALA A 703 -14.06 20.72 18.48
C ALA A 703 -12.76 21.50 18.74
N LYS A 704 -11.70 20.80 19.19
CA LYS A 704 -10.37 21.40 19.27
C LYS A 704 -9.86 21.73 17.86
N THR A 705 -9.70 23.02 17.58
CA THR A 705 -9.38 23.52 16.25
C THR A 705 -8.12 24.37 16.26
N LEU A 706 -7.19 24.05 15.37
CA LEU A 706 -6.04 24.88 15.04
C LEU A 706 -6.32 25.55 13.70
N PHE A 707 -6.48 26.87 13.70
CA PHE A 707 -6.88 27.63 12.53
C PHE A 707 -5.81 28.66 12.19
N SER A 708 -5.08 28.49 11.13
CA SER A 708 -4.09 29.46 10.65
C SER A 708 -4.73 30.40 9.64
N THR A 709 -4.49 31.68 9.79
CA THR A 709 -5.07 32.70 8.93
C THR A 709 -4.12 33.86 8.64
N HIS A 710 -4.34 34.53 7.52
CA HIS A 710 -3.77 35.83 7.18
C HIS A 710 -4.75 36.99 7.37
N TYR A 711 -6.02 36.69 7.66
CA TYR A 711 -7.02 37.68 7.96
C TYR A 711 -6.85 38.15 9.40
N HIS A 712 -6.21 39.33 9.58
CA HIS A 712 -5.95 39.88 10.92
C HIS A 712 -7.25 40.26 11.64
N GLU A 713 -8.28 40.58 10.89
CA GLU A 713 -9.62 40.92 11.38
C GLU A 713 -10.23 39.79 12.20
N LEU A 714 -9.97 38.53 11.83
CA LEU A 714 -10.48 37.37 12.56
C LEU A 714 -9.92 37.26 13.99
N THR A 715 -8.79 37.92 14.28
CA THR A 715 -8.23 37.92 15.65
C THR A 715 -9.12 38.67 16.66
N ASP A 716 -10.00 39.54 16.19
CA ASP A 716 -10.93 40.25 17.06
C ASP A 716 -12.09 39.38 17.58
N LEU A 717 -12.32 38.19 16.97
CA LEU A 717 -13.30 37.22 17.42
C LEU A 717 -13.03 36.73 18.85
N GLU A 718 -11.78 36.69 19.32
CA GLU A 718 -11.43 36.38 20.73
C GLU A 718 -12.18 37.25 21.76
N LYS A 719 -12.58 38.49 21.38
CA LYS A 719 -13.31 39.40 22.27
C LYS A 719 -14.77 39.01 22.40
N GLU A 720 -15.35 38.44 21.37
CA GLU A 720 -16.75 38.05 21.29
C GLU A 720 -16.95 36.58 21.66
N HIS A 721 -15.95 35.75 21.40
CA HIS A 721 -15.92 34.31 21.64
C HIS A 721 -14.78 33.92 22.60
N PRO A 722 -15.04 33.84 23.93
CA PRO A 722 -14.04 33.54 24.94
C PRO A 722 -13.35 32.15 24.78
N SER A 723 -13.96 31.24 24.01
CA SER A 723 -13.46 29.92 23.66
C SER A 723 -12.46 29.94 22.51
N MET A 724 -12.25 31.08 21.85
CA MET A 724 -11.23 31.31 20.84
C MET A 724 -10.03 32.03 21.47
N HIS A 725 -8.82 31.55 21.18
CA HIS A 725 -7.58 32.10 21.69
C HIS A 725 -6.61 32.43 20.56
N ASN A 726 -6.03 33.63 20.58
CA ASN A 726 -5.05 34.05 19.60
C ASN A 726 -3.64 33.63 19.98
N VAL A 727 -2.94 33.04 19.03
CA VAL A 727 -1.53 32.79 19.13
C VAL A 727 -0.83 33.26 17.85
N HIS A 728 0.45 33.59 17.95
CA HIS A 728 1.20 34.01 16.77
C HIS A 728 2.64 33.50 16.78
N VAL A 729 3.25 33.53 15.60
CA VAL A 729 4.66 33.15 15.43
C VAL A 729 5.55 34.29 15.97
N ASP A 730 6.47 33.95 16.90
CA ASP A 730 7.47 34.87 17.40
C ASP A 730 8.48 35.25 16.28
N VAL A 731 8.50 36.53 15.96
CA VAL A 731 9.38 37.11 14.93
C VAL A 731 10.14 38.27 15.52
N ARG A 732 11.46 38.22 15.46
CA ARG A 732 12.32 39.33 15.91
C ARG A 732 12.73 40.16 14.71
N GLU A 733 12.51 41.46 14.83
CA GLU A 733 12.98 42.46 13.85
C GLU A 733 14.22 43.16 14.39
N GLU A 734 15.40 42.96 13.75
CA GLU A 734 16.63 43.68 14.07
C GLU A 734 17.18 44.36 12.81
N LYS A 735 17.33 45.69 12.85
CA LYS A 735 17.95 46.48 11.77
C LYS A 735 17.43 46.21 10.35
N ASN A 736 16.11 46.04 10.18
CA ASN A 736 15.44 45.67 8.93
C ASN A 736 15.64 44.22 8.46
N GLU A 737 16.24 43.36 9.26
CA GLU A 737 16.28 41.91 9.02
C GLU A 737 15.31 41.23 9.96
N ILE A 738 14.63 40.19 9.44
CA ILE A 738 13.72 39.37 10.23
C ILE A 738 14.40 38.06 10.58
N GLU A 739 14.39 37.74 11.87
CA GLU A 739 14.74 36.44 12.40
C GLU A 739 13.46 35.68 12.82
N PHE A 740 13.15 34.56 12.14
CA PHE A 740 12.06 33.67 12.55
C PHE A 740 12.55 32.82 13.73
N ARG A 741 11.88 32.93 14.87
CA ARG A 741 12.21 32.14 16.07
C ARG A 741 11.48 30.79 16.09
N TYR A 742 10.52 30.58 15.17
CA TYR A 742 9.72 29.36 15.05
C TYR A 742 9.01 28.96 16.35
N ARG A 743 8.76 29.92 17.25
CA ARG A 743 7.97 29.73 18.47
C ARG A 743 6.59 30.31 18.29
N ILE A 744 5.61 29.57 18.82
CA ILE A 744 4.23 30.03 18.93
C ILE A 744 4.07 30.61 20.35
N ILE A 745 3.58 31.82 20.42
CA ILE A 745 3.36 32.55 21.67
C ILE A 745 1.98 33.17 21.69
N ASP A 746 1.46 33.43 22.89
CA ASP A 746 0.12 33.99 23.09
C ASP A 746 -0.01 35.39 22.52
N GLY A 747 -1.22 35.71 22.03
CA GLY A 747 -1.57 37.02 21.48
C GLY A 747 -1.60 37.03 19.95
N LYS A 748 -1.84 38.23 19.40
CA LYS A 748 -1.93 38.45 17.95
C LYS A 748 -0.65 39.05 17.37
N ALA A 749 -0.36 38.77 16.11
CA ALA A 749 0.74 39.39 15.39
C ALA A 749 0.44 40.88 15.12
N ASP A 750 1.41 41.77 15.48
CA ASP A 750 1.21 43.20 15.35
C ASP A 750 1.31 43.74 13.91
N LYS A 751 1.94 43.01 12.98
CA LYS A 751 2.24 43.46 11.61
C LYS A 751 2.22 42.31 10.59
N SER A 752 1.95 42.68 9.34
CA SER A 752 2.20 41.79 8.21
C SER A 752 3.67 41.82 7.78
N TYR A 753 4.26 40.66 7.51
CA TYR A 753 5.69 40.52 7.18
C TYR A 753 5.96 40.24 5.70
N GLY A 754 4.97 40.43 4.81
CA GLY A 754 5.06 40.08 3.39
C GLY A 754 6.22 40.70 2.65
N ILE A 755 6.48 42.04 2.86
CA ILE A 755 7.58 42.75 2.22
C ILE A 755 8.94 42.24 2.74
N ASN A 756 9.03 41.87 4.00
CA ASN A 756 10.23 41.35 4.60
C ASN A 756 10.58 39.94 4.09
N VAL A 757 9.56 39.10 3.89
CA VAL A 757 9.72 37.78 3.21
C VAL A 757 10.17 37.97 1.76
N ALA A 758 9.58 38.91 1.02
CA ALA A 758 10.02 39.26 -0.32
C ALA A 758 11.49 39.72 -0.37
N ARG A 759 11.98 40.43 0.67
CA ARG A 759 13.39 40.79 0.83
C ARG A 759 14.29 39.58 1.02
N LEU A 760 13.86 38.59 1.83
CA LEU A 760 14.59 37.33 2.01
C LEU A 760 14.64 36.50 0.71
N ALA A 761 13.62 36.62 -0.15
CA ALA A 761 13.59 36.01 -1.46
C ALA A 761 14.43 36.80 -2.50
N HIS A 762 15.18 37.83 -2.09
CA HIS A 762 16.04 38.63 -2.93
C HIS A 762 15.33 39.37 -4.08
N LEU A 763 14.08 39.82 -3.88
CA LEU A 763 13.42 40.69 -4.85
C LEU A 763 14.18 41.97 -5.06
N PRO A 764 14.17 42.61 -6.26
CA PRO A 764 14.85 43.85 -6.55
C PRO A 764 14.45 44.95 -5.57
N LYS A 765 15.46 45.70 -5.06
CA LYS A 765 15.28 46.74 -4.02
C LYS A 765 14.23 47.79 -4.44
N VAL A 766 14.22 48.20 -5.71
CA VAL A 766 13.24 49.16 -6.26
C VAL A 766 11.78 48.68 -6.08
N VAL A 767 11.55 47.37 -6.25
CA VAL A 767 10.21 46.76 -6.07
C VAL A 767 9.83 46.76 -4.59
N LEU A 768 10.78 46.39 -3.71
CA LEU A 768 10.59 46.39 -2.24
C LEU A 768 10.30 47.77 -1.69
N ASP A 769 11.07 48.79 -2.12
CA ASP A 769 10.89 50.17 -1.69
C ASP A 769 9.51 50.71 -2.16
N ARG A 770 9.10 50.38 -3.37
CA ARG A 770 7.78 50.75 -3.89
C ARG A 770 6.64 50.03 -3.16
N ALA A 771 6.79 48.74 -2.89
CA ALA A 771 5.82 47.97 -2.11
C ALA A 771 5.63 48.51 -0.70
N ALA A 772 6.71 48.93 -0.02
CA ALA A 772 6.65 49.56 1.30
C ALA A 772 5.91 50.91 1.27
N GLN A 773 6.14 51.73 0.24
CA GLN A 773 5.37 52.98 0.06
C GLN A 773 3.89 52.73 -0.16
N LEU A 774 3.56 51.74 -0.99
CA LEU A 774 2.17 51.37 -1.26
C LEU A 774 1.47 50.84 -0.01
N LEU A 775 2.14 49.95 0.75
CA LEU A 775 1.61 49.42 2.02
C LEU A 775 1.27 50.55 3.00
N THR A 776 2.19 51.48 3.23
CA THR A 776 1.95 52.64 4.10
C THR A 776 0.77 53.50 3.62
N ASN A 777 0.60 53.64 2.30
CA ASN A 777 -0.54 54.36 1.76
C ASN A 777 -1.86 53.65 1.99
N PHE A 778 -1.90 52.29 1.83
CA PHE A 778 -3.10 51.51 2.11
C PHE A 778 -3.44 51.53 3.61
N GLU A 779 -2.49 51.33 4.50
CA GLU A 779 -2.69 51.41 5.97
C GLU A 779 -3.16 52.77 6.42
N ASN A 780 -2.67 53.86 5.80
CA ASN A 780 -3.13 55.24 6.09
C ASN A 780 -4.55 55.52 5.53
N GLN A 781 -4.96 54.87 4.45
CA GLN A 781 -6.33 54.97 3.92
C GLN A 781 -7.33 54.29 4.83
N ASP A 782 -6.98 53.14 5.39
CA ASP A 782 -7.81 52.42 6.37
C ASP A 782 -7.92 53.14 7.71
N ASN A 783 -6.88 53.80 8.17
CA ASN A 783 -6.89 54.59 9.42
C ASN A 783 -7.64 55.95 9.32
N ASN A 784 -7.88 56.47 8.13
CA ASN A 784 -8.69 57.71 7.93
C ASN A 784 -10.18 57.45 7.69
N GLN A 785 -10.60 56.23 7.61
CA GLN A 785 -11.99 55.83 7.68
C GLN A 785 -12.31 55.58 9.16
N ASN A 786 -12.69 56.65 9.89
CA ASN A 786 -13.51 56.52 11.08
C ASN A 786 -14.59 55.53 10.77
N TYR A 787 -14.67 54.44 11.55
CA TYR A 787 -15.74 53.47 11.53
C TYR A 787 -17.09 54.17 11.69
N GLN A 788 -17.61 54.70 10.62
CA GLN A 788 -19.01 54.53 10.31
C GLN A 788 -19.06 53.24 9.52
N PRO A 789 -19.82 52.22 9.93
CA PRO A 789 -20.17 51.17 9.00
C PRO A 789 -20.83 51.90 7.86
N SER A 790 -20.13 52.11 6.77
CA SER A 790 -20.74 52.55 5.54
C SER A 790 -21.55 51.34 5.07
N LEU A 791 -22.74 51.32 5.58
CA LEU A 791 -23.87 50.51 5.08
C LEU A 791 -24.18 50.86 3.62
N PHE A 792 -23.31 51.69 3.04
CA PHE A 792 -23.36 52.15 1.64
C PHE A 792 -21.94 52.38 1.10
N VAL A 793 -21.22 51.34 0.77
CA VAL A 793 -20.67 51.34 -0.55
C VAL A 793 -21.88 51.00 -1.44
N MET A 794 -22.80 51.97 -1.57
CA MET A 794 -23.54 52.10 -2.80
C MET A 794 -22.50 52.04 -3.92
N GLU A 795 -22.51 50.99 -4.74
CA GLU A 795 -22.19 51.18 -6.14
C GLU A 795 -22.62 52.60 -6.47
N GLN A 796 -21.70 53.41 -6.97
CA GLN A 796 -22.08 54.56 -7.71
C GLN A 796 -22.98 54.02 -8.84
N VAL A 797 -24.30 53.98 -8.57
CA VAL A 797 -25.27 53.79 -9.62
C VAL A 797 -24.92 54.87 -10.64
N GLN A 798 -24.44 54.44 -11.80
CA GLN A 798 -24.07 55.36 -12.87
C GLN A 798 -25.22 56.36 -12.97
N PRO A 799 -24.94 57.69 -13.08
CA PRO A 799 -25.99 58.70 -13.04
C PRO A 799 -27.12 58.47 -14.05
N GLU A 800 -26.84 57.72 -15.09
CA GLU A 800 -27.78 57.31 -16.12
C GLU A 800 -28.75 56.17 -15.71
N LYS A 801 -28.33 55.22 -14.85
CA LYS A 801 -29.27 54.23 -14.25
C LYS A 801 -30.31 54.87 -13.35
N SER A 802 -29.90 55.91 -12.63
CA SER A 802 -30.83 56.69 -11.76
C SER A 802 -31.83 57.46 -12.61
N LYS A 803 -31.45 58.04 -13.76
CA LYS A 803 -32.38 58.73 -14.66
C LYS A 803 -33.38 57.78 -15.33
N LEU A 804 -32.97 56.61 -15.71
CA LEU A 804 -33.83 55.56 -16.30
C LEU A 804 -34.94 55.13 -15.29
N LEU A 805 -34.58 54.91 -14.05
CA LEU A 805 -35.49 54.50 -12.99
C LEU A 805 -36.45 55.63 -12.61
N GLN A 806 -35.95 56.84 -12.61
CA GLN A 806 -36.77 58.02 -12.29
C GLN A 806 -37.80 58.28 -13.42
N GLN A 807 -37.44 58.22 -14.70
CA GLN A 807 -38.36 58.34 -15.79
C GLN A 807 -39.38 57.19 -15.81
N LEU A 808 -39.02 55.97 -15.47
CA LEU A 808 -39.94 54.84 -15.35
C LEU A 808 -40.95 55.02 -14.21
N GLN A 809 -40.57 55.65 -13.09
CA GLN A 809 -41.42 55.90 -11.95
C GLN A 809 -42.38 57.08 -12.16
N GLU A 810 -42.01 58.06 -12.98
CA GLU A 810 -42.81 59.25 -13.30
C GLU A 810 -43.81 59.04 -14.46
N LEU A 811 -43.81 57.88 -15.12
CA LEU A 811 -44.68 57.50 -16.21
C LEU A 811 -46.10 57.19 -15.75
N ASP A 812 -47.03 58.01 -16.12
CA ASP A 812 -48.48 57.76 -15.94
C ASP A 812 -49.01 57.01 -17.19
N ILE A 813 -48.95 55.68 -17.13
CA ILE A 813 -49.25 54.73 -18.21
C ILE A 813 -50.74 54.85 -18.65
N ASP A 814 -51.67 55.20 -17.71
CA ASP A 814 -53.10 55.21 -17.93
C ASP A 814 -53.57 56.48 -18.70
N SER A 815 -52.77 57.54 -18.70
CA SER A 815 -53.01 58.77 -19.44
C SER A 815 -52.37 58.86 -20.80
N MET A 816 -51.51 57.88 -21.22
CA MET A 816 -50.76 57.92 -22.44
C MET A 816 -51.56 57.39 -23.66
N THR A 817 -51.41 58.06 -24.80
CA THR A 817 -51.89 57.47 -26.03
C THR A 817 -50.97 56.39 -26.56
N PRO A 818 -51.45 55.44 -27.41
CA PRO A 818 -50.59 54.36 -27.89
C PRO A 818 -49.32 54.87 -28.66
N ARG A 819 -49.37 56.05 -29.19
CA ARG A 819 -48.22 56.67 -29.93
C ARG A 819 -47.22 57.23 -28.93
N ASP A 820 -47.68 57.89 -27.86
CA ASP A 820 -46.82 58.44 -26.83
C ASP A 820 -46.13 57.33 -26.02
N ALA A 821 -46.82 56.20 -25.79
CA ALA A 821 -46.24 55.01 -25.16
C ALA A 821 -45.12 54.39 -25.98
N LEU A 822 -45.27 54.32 -27.32
CA LEU A 822 -44.24 53.79 -28.23
C LEU A 822 -43.03 54.73 -28.29
N ASP A 823 -43.22 56.03 -28.36
CA ASP A 823 -42.17 57.05 -28.38
C ASP A 823 -41.38 57.01 -27.04
N CYS A 824 -42.04 56.85 -25.90
CA CYS A 824 -41.46 56.72 -24.60
C CYS A 824 -40.66 55.44 -24.47
N LEU A 825 -41.12 54.28 -24.97
CA LEU A 825 -40.40 53.03 -25.00
C LEU A 825 -39.13 53.16 -25.83
N TYR A 826 -39.14 53.92 -26.94
CA TYR A 826 -37.93 54.19 -27.73
C TYR A 826 -36.91 55.06 -27.00
N GLU A 827 -37.35 56.03 -26.19
CA GLU A 827 -36.47 56.84 -25.37
C GLU A 827 -35.84 56.03 -24.22
N LEU A 828 -36.63 55.21 -23.53
CA LEU A 828 -36.17 54.34 -22.47
C LEU A 828 -35.18 53.30 -22.98
N LYS A 829 -35.44 52.75 -24.17
CA LYS A 829 -34.50 51.82 -24.86
C LYS A 829 -33.18 52.51 -25.21
N LYS A 830 -33.22 53.73 -25.77
CA LYS A 830 -31.97 54.49 -26.04
C LYS A 830 -31.16 54.80 -24.77
N LEU A 831 -31.85 55.03 -23.66
CA LEU A 831 -31.22 55.26 -22.39
C LEU A 831 -30.60 53.95 -21.82
N SER A 832 -31.27 52.81 -22.02
CA SER A 832 -30.74 51.53 -21.58
C SER A 832 -29.51 51.10 -22.39
N GLU A 833 -29.49 51.36 -23.71
CA GLU A 833 -28.33 51.05 -24.58
C GLU A 833 -27.10 51.92 -24.26
N LYS A 834 -27.24 53.07 -23.60
CA LYS A 834 -26.14 53.88 -23.08
C LYS A 834 -25.62 53.44 -21.73
N ILE A 835 -26.36 52.56 -21.03
CA ILE A 835 -25.99 52.01 -19.72
C ILE A 835 -25.20 50.71 -19.85
N GLU A 836 -25.34 49.98 -20.97
CA GLU A 836 -24.60 48.74 -21.28
C GLU A 836 -23.22 48.99 -21.94
N LEU A 837 -22.84 50.21 -22.28
CA LEU A 837 -21.55 50.62 -22.74
C LEU A 837 -20.73 51.29 -21.65
#